data_61da4758558446768dfc8d2b07e9fcf5
#
_entry.id   61da4758558446768dfc8d2b07e9fcf5
#
_cell.length_a   1.000
_cell.length_b   1.000
_cell.length_c   1.000
_cell.angle_alpha   90.00
_cell.angle_beta   90.00
_cell.angle_gamma   90.00
#
_symmetry.space_group_name_H-M   'P 1'
#
loop_
_entity.id
_entity.type
_entity.pdbx_description
1 polymer ?
#
loop_
_entity_poly.entity_id
_entity_poly.type
_entity_poly.pdbx_seq_one_letter_code
_entity_poly.pdbx_strand_id
1 'polypeptide(L)'
;MYVRVMAAVIACILLSGEALSAFAITPATENLSWFKKKKKKPEEREEKSKSDYEKLVEGSKTTKGMFAVHQKKNDFYFEIPTALLGRDLLVVNKLQRVPAELNEAGVNRGVNYENQMVCMEWDKASGKLMFRQQRPLPLAPRTDAIFRSVQDNFISPLIAAFKIEAVNADSTALVIKVNDIYDGTETSINNVFTNINLGTSAIKNLSRILSIKSFSNNVVATSELTTRVTEGTTTVYVTVEVSSSILLLPETPMMGRFDNQKVGYFTNPLLNFSDAQQGTDKTQYITRWRMEPKPEDREAYLKGQIVEPAKPIVFYIDNSTPYQWRSYIKKGIEDWQVAFEKAGFKNAIIAKEITDSMHVDMDDVNYSVLTYAASEKKNAMGPSLLDPRSGEILEADIMWWHNVLSMVREWITVQTGTVCPEARKVQLPDDLMGDAIRFVACHEVGHSLGLRHNMMGSWAFPTDSLRSETFTSRMNSTASSIMDYARFNYIAQPGDGVKVLSPHIGPYDMFAIEYGYRWYGKNTPEEEKTLLFNFLSKHTDRLYKYSEAQDVRDAVDPRAQNEDLGDDPVRSSLLGIENLKRIVPQILQWTTTGEKGQTYEEASRLYYAVINQWNNYLYHVLANIGGIYIENTTVGDGIKTYTFVEKEKQQAALKFLLNEVLTYPKWLFDTEVGQYTYLLRNTPVGKQENAPTQILKNAQAYILWDLLGNNRLMRMIENESVNGKKAFTVVELMDGLHKNIFGVTERGGVPNVMERSLQKNFLDALLTAAAEPEAVKINKKIADEHFLLDHATPF
;
A
#
# COMPACT_ATOMS: atom_id res chain seq x y z
N MET A 1 25.78 -4.43 9.08
CA MET A 1 25.79 -3.15 9.81
C MET A 1 24.42 -2.47 9.75
N TYR A 2 23.72 -2.53 8.65
CA TYR A 2 22.40 -1.86 8.45
C TYR A 2 21.18 -2.51 9.14
N VAL A 3 21.22 -3.80 9.42
CA VAL A 3 20.12 -4.50 10.13
C VAL A 3 20.03 -4.13 11.63
N ARG A 4 21.04 -3.50 12.20
CA ARG A 4 21.04 -3.05 13.61
C ARG A 4 20.45 -1.65 13.82
N VAL A 5 20.29 -0.84 12.79
CA VAL A 5 19.69 0.50 12.86
C VAL A 5 18.18 0.42 13.10
N MET A 6 17.49 -0.56 12.56
CA MET A 6 16.07 -0.75 12.81
C MET A 6 15.72 -1.30 14.20
N ALA A 7 16.65 -1.98 14.85
CA ALA A 7 16.37 -2.55 16.18
C ALA A 7 16.62 -1.58 17.35
N ALA A 8 17.38 -0.50 17.15
CA ALA A 8 17.70 0.47 18.20
C ALA A 8 16.62 1.56 18.40
N VAL A 9 15.76 1.78 17.43
CA VAL A 9 14.71 2.81 17.49
C VAL A 9 13.48 2.35 18.29
N ILE A 10 13.31 1.06 18.51
CA ILE A 10 12.15 0.50 19.26
C ILE A 10 12.38 0.43 20.77
N ALA A 11 13.58 0.65 21.26
CA ALA A 11 13.93 0.41 22.67
C ALA A 11 14.00 1.66 23.60
N CYS A 12 13.73 2.87 23.11
CA CYS A 12 13.93 4.13 23.87
C CYS A 12 12.66 4.91 24.23
N ILE A 13 11.49 4.33 24.20
CA ILE A 13 10.24 5.03 24.59
C ILE A 13 9.67 4.44 25.90
N LEU A 14 10.47 4.27 26.92
CA LEU A 14 9.98 4.13 28.28
C LEU A 14 11.09 4.56 29.24
N LEU A 15 10.94 5.71 29.83
CA LEU A 15 11.47 6.22 31.09
C LEU A 15 11.97 7.66 31.00
N SER A 16 11.15 8.59 31.47
CA SER A 16 11.55 9.59 32.47
C SER A 16 10.43 10.60 32.68
N GLY A 17 9.95 10.62 33.90
CA GLY A 17 9.00 11.60 34.41
C GLY A 17 9.72 12.79 35.00
N GLU A 18 8.96 13.83 35.11
CA GLU A 18 8.97 14.96 36.04
C GLU A 18 10.26 15.69 36.39
N ALA A 19 10.25 17.00 36.18
CA ALA A 19 10.57 17.98 37.20
C ALA A 19 10.06 19.41 36.85
N LEU A 20 9.25 19.92 37.73
CA LEU A 20 8.85 21.33 37.85
C LEU A 20 10.02 22.21 38.34
N SER A 21 10.05 23.48 37.89
CA SER A 21 10.31 24.67 38.77
C SER A 21 10.38 25.90 37.88
N ALA A 22 9.57 26.82 38.11
CA ALA A 22 9.46 27.89 39.07
C ALA A 22 9.75 29.29 38.46
N PHE A 23 8.78 30.11 38.62
CA PHE A 23 8.67 31.56 38.30
C PHE A 23 9.84 32.41 38.84
N ALA A 24 10.15 33.47 38.09
CA ALA A 24 10.65 34.72 38.69
C ALA A 24 10.11 35.92 37.95
N ILE A 25 9.32 36.70 38.66
CA ILE A 25 8.80 38.03 38.33
C ILE A 25 9.82 39.06 38.80
N THR A 26 10.11 40.07 38.02
CA THR A 26 10.55 41.38 38.57
C THR A 26 10.13 42.55 37.66
N PRO A 27 9.95 43.74 38.18
CA PRO A 27 8.89 44.64 37.77
C PRO A 27 9.34 45.87 36.99
N ALA A 28 8.31 46.55 36.49
CA ALA A 28 8.36 47.80 35.76
C ALA A 28 8.94 48.96 36.57
N THR A 29 9.64 49.85 35.91
CA THR A 29 9.81 51.25 36.35
C THR A 29 9.45 52.19 35.21
N GLU A 30 8.49 53.02 35.52
CA GLU A 30 8.09 54.22 34.78
C GLU A 30 9.22 55.23 34.69
N ASN A 31 9.27 55.99 33.60
CA ASN A 31 9.73 57.37 33.65
C ASN A 31 9.02 58.23 32.60
N LEU A 32 8.25 59.16 33.12
CA LEU A 32 7.64 60.25 32.44
C LEU A 32 8.68 61.37 32.13
N SER A 33 8.46 62.07 31.06
CA SER A 33 8.63 63.53 30.79
C SER A 33 9.37 63.70 29.44
N TRP A 34 9.03 64.65 28.58
CA TRP A 34 8.60 66.03 28.65
C TRP A 34 8.12 66.54 27.31
N PHE A 35 7.05 67.33 27.31
CA PHE A 35 6.57 68.08 26.16
C PHE A 35 7.56 69.17 25.75
N LYS A 36 7.87 69.28 24.43
CA LYS A 36 8.30 70.51 23.78
C LYS A 36 7.55 70.74 22.50
N LYS A 37 6.67 71.84 22.51
CA LYS A 37 6.10 72.39 21.31
C LYS A 37 7.20 72.87 20.37
N LYS A 38 7.08 72.52 19.08
CA LYS A 38 7.76 73.21 17.98
C LYS A 38 6.81 73.56 16.86
N LYS A 39 7.05 74.78 16.36
CA LYS A 39 6.29 75.56 15.42
C LYS A 39 5.97 74.92 14.10
N LYS A 40 4.77 75.24 13.55
CA LYS A 40 4.32 74.95 12.14
C LYS A 40 5.32 75.57 11.16
N LYS A 41 5.68 74.78 10.14
CA LYS A 41 6.23 75.13 8.83
C LYS A 41 5.24 74.72 7.74
N PRO A 42 5.29 75.31 6.53
CA PRO A 42 4.19 75.24 5.54
C PRO A 42 4.02 73.94 4.85
N GLU A 43 2.82 73.70 4.35
CA GLU A 43 2.37 72.58 3.60
C GLU A 43 3.26 72.26 2.38
N GLU A 44 4.14 71.26 2.51
CA GLU A 44 4.59 70.45 1.39
C GLU A 44 3.46 69.46 1.02
N ARG A 45 3.14 69.35 -0.27
CA ARG A 45 2.24 68.33 -0.81
C ARG A 45 2.67 66.97 -0.25
N GLU A 46 1.78 66.34 0.56
CA GLU A 46 1.91 64.94 0.94
C GLU A 46 1.90 64.10 -0.33
N GLU A 47 3.09 63.59 -0.74
CA GLU A 47 3.14 62.41 -1.51
C GLU A 47 2.38 61.34 -0.70
N LYS A 48 1.30 60.79 -1.20
CA LYS A 48 0.57 59.69 -0.56
C LYS A 48 1.60 58.61 -0.34
N SER A 49 1.94 58.33 0.91
CA SER A 49 2.84 57.25 1.26
C SER A 49 2.20 55.98 0.75
N LYS A 50 2.96 55.20 -0.06
CA LYS A 50 2.50 53.88 -0.58
C LYS A 50 2.00 53.04 0.56
N SER A 51 0.89 52.37 0.37
CA SER A 51 0.36 51.39 1.33
C SER A 51 1.38 50.26 1.55
N ASP A 52 1.25 49.54 2.66
CA ASP A 52 2.14 48.41 2.95
C ASP A 52 2.03 47.31 1.88
N TYR A 53 0.84 47.13 1.29
CA TYR A 53 0.62 46.28 0.16
C TYR A 53 1.42 46.72 -1.07
N GLU A 54 1.31 48.00 -1.46
CA GLU A 54 2.06 48.54 -2.61
C GLU A 54 3.57 48.43 -2.41
N LYS A 55 4.08 48.68 -1.20
CA LYS A 55 5.51 48.52 -0.88
C LYS A 55 5.98 47.09 -0.99
N LEU A 56 5.10 46.10 -0.64
CA LEU A 56 5.44 44.69 -0.69
C LEU A 56 5.47 44.19 -2.14
N VAL A 57 4.45 44.51 -2.94
CA VAL A 57 4.31 44.06 -4.32
C VAL A 57 5.28 44.76 -5.25
N GLU A 58 5.67 46.00 -4.96
CA GLU A 58 6.62 46.76 -5.77
C GLU A 58 7.99 46.05 -5.87
N GLY A 59 8.40 45.69 -7.11
CA GLY A 59 9.65 45.01 -7.37
C GLY A 59 9.64 43.51 -7.04
N SER A 60 8.50 42.94 -6.71
CA SER A 60 8.35 41.50 -6.57
C SER A 60 8.09 40.82 -7.92
N LYS A 61 8.52 39.56 -8.08
CA LYS A 61 8.07 38.68 -9.14
C LYS A 61 6.77 38.01 -8.67
N THR A 62 5.68 38.23 -9.40
CA THR A 62 4.35 37.70 -9.04
C THR A 62 3.93 36.58 -9.99
N THR A 63 3.49 35.45 -9.42
CA THR A 63 2.83 34.34 -10.14
C THR A 63 1.38 34.26 -9.64
N LYS A 64 0.43 34.20 -10.58
CA LYS A 64 -1.01 34.13 -10.25
C LYS A 64 -1.52 32.69 -10.35
N GLY A 65 -2.46 32.35 -9.50
CA GLY A 65 -3.16 31.05 -9.45
C GLY A 65 -4.20 31.08 -8.35
N MET A 66 -4.37 29.96 -7.62
CA MET A 66 -5.25 29.90 -6.44
C MET A 66 -4.89 30.97 -5.42
N PHE A 67 -3.62 31.14 -5.12
CA PHE A 67 -3.04 32.31 -4.44
C PHE A 67 -2.17 33.08 -5.43
N ALA A 68 -2.05 34.41 -5.29
CA ALA A 68 -0.94 35.10 -5.92
C ALA A 68 0.31 34.92 -5.05
N VAL A 69 1.40 34.53 -5.66
CA VAL A 69 2.69 34.32 -5.01
C VAL A 69 3.63 35.47 -5.38
N HIS A 70 4.06 36.26 -4.40
CA HIS A 70 5.02 37.34 -4.58
C HIS A 70 6.38 36.92 -4.07
N GLN A 71 7.38 36.91 -4.94
CA GLN A 71 8.77 36.69 -4.58
C GLN A 71 9.55 38.01 -4.58
N LYS A 72 10.08 38.41 -3.43
CA LYS A 72 10.92 39.56 -3.26
C LYS A 72 12.27 39.18 -2.66
N LYS A 73 13.29 39.06 -3.53
CA LYS A 73 14.60 38.46 -3.17
C LYS A 73 14.40 36.99 -2.74
N ASN A 74 14.70 36.69 -1.48
CA ASN A 74 14.56 35.35 -0.89
C ASN A 74 13.27 35.20 -0.08
N ASP A 75 12.43 36.20 -0.02
CA ASP A 75 11.18 36.16 0.72
C ASP A 75 10.01 35.85 -0.21
N PHE A 76 9.14 34.94 0.24
CA PHE A 76 7.93 34.55 -0.46
C PHE A 76 6.71 34.94 0.36
N TYR A 77 5.70 35.43 -0.36
CA TYR A 77 4.44 35.89 0.25
C TYR A 77 3.28 35.29 -0.52
N PHE A 78 2.27 34.82 0.21
CA PHE A 78 0.97 34.43 -0.36
C PHE A 78 0.00 35.60 -0.23
N GLU A 79 -0.58 36.02 -1.33
CA GLU A 79 -1.77 36.86 -1.37
C GLU A 79 -2.97 35.94 -1.48
N ILE A 80 -3.67 35.75 -0.38
CA ILE A 80 -4.74 34.78 -0.18
C ILE A 80 -6.08 35.52 -0.31
N PRO A 81 -6.93 35.14 -1.32
CA PRO A 81 -8.27 35.71 -1.44
C PRO A 81 -9.12 35.42 -0.20
N THR A 82 -9.80 36.45 0.32
CA THR A 82 -10.69 36.32 1.49
C THR A 82 -11.86 35.36 1.22
N ALA A 83 -12.23 35.14 -0.04
CA ALA A 83 -13.23 34.15 -0.44
C ALA A 83 -12.81 32.69 -0.14
N LEU A 84 -11.53 32.43 0.10
CA LEU A 84 -11.03 31.11 0.47
C LEU A 84 -10.95 30.90 1.99
N LEU A 85 -11.25 31.91 2.79
CA LEU A 85 -11.35 31.76 4.23
C LEU A 85 -12.60 30.90 4.56
N GLY A 86 -12.41 29.96 5.48
CA GLY A 86 -13.46 29.01 5.84
C GLY A 86 -13.64 27.85 4.85
N ARG A 87 -12.89 27.83 3.72
CA ARG A 87 -12.89 26.70 2.78
C ARG A 87 -11.92 25.62 3.26
N ASP A 88 -12.28 24.36 2.99
CA ASP A 88 -11.42 23.21 3.26
C ASP A 88 -10.29 23.13 2.23
N LEU A 89 -9.08 23.04 2.73
CA LEU A 89 -7.85 22.86 1.97
C LEU A 89 -7.18 21.56 2.40
N LEU A 90 -6.48 20.91 1.49
CA LEU A 90 -5.67 19.72 1.79
C LEU A 90 -4.20 20.06 1.62
N VAL A 91 -3.43 19.94 2.69
CA VAL A 91 -1.96 20.00 2.64
C VAL A 91 -1.46 18.59 2.30
N VAL A 92 -0.59 18.51 1.31
CA VAL A 92 -0.02 17.26 0.79
C VAL A 92 1.49 17.41 0.72
N ASN A 93 2.22 16.51 1.39
CA ASN A 93 3.67 16.56 1.44
C ASN A 93 4.27 15.30 0.82
N LYS A 94 5.07 15.45 -0.25
CA LYS A 94 5.70 14.35 -1.00
C LYS A 94 7.22 14.52 -1.04
N LEU A 95 7.96 13.42 -1.03
CA LEU A 95 9.39 13.39 -1.29
C LEU A 95 9.67 13.54 -2.79
N GLN A 96 10.66 14.39 -3.15
CA GLN A 96 11.07 14.60 -4.54
C GLN A 96 12.44 13.98 -4.83
N ARG A 97 13.42 14.22 -3.96
CA ARG A 97 14.74 13.61 -4.03
C ARG A 97 15.22 13.24 -2.64
N VAL A 98 15.90 12.13 -2.56
CA VAL A 98 16.45 11.61 -1.30
C VAL A 98 17.87 11.11 -1.52
N PRO A 99 18.71 11.04 -0.47
CA PRO A 99 20.01 10.36 -0.53
C PRO A 99 19.86 8.88 -0.90
N ALA A 100 20.91 8.29 -1.45
CA ALA A 100 20.91 6.88 -1.88
C ALA A 100 20.56 5.93 -0.73
N GLU A 101 21.05 6.19 0.47
CA GLU A 101 20.82 5.38 1.66
C GLU A 101 19.33 5.33 2.06
N LEU A 102 18.62 6.44 1.93
CA LEU A 102 17.16 6.48 2.17
C LEU A 102 16.41 5.76 1.05
N ASN A 103 16.88 5.90 -0.19
CA ASN A 103 16.30 5.19 -1.34
C ASN A 103 16.40 3.65 -1.15
N GLU A 104 17.57 3.15 -0.73
CA GLU A 104 17.77 1.75 -0.39
C GLU A 104 16.86 1.29 0.75
N ALA A 105 16.61 2.14 1.75
CA ALA A 105 15.70 1.87 2.85
C ALA A 105 14.20 1.91 2.44
N GLY A 106 13.90 2.30 1.20
CA GLY A 106 12.53 2.37 0.68
C GLY A 106 11.85 3.72 0.87
N VAL A 107 12.58 4.73 1.35
CA VAL A 107 12.13 6.13 1.38
C VAL A 107 12.50 6.74 0.03
N ASN A 108 11.54 6.82 -0.88
CA ASN A 108 11.78 7.13 -2.29
C ASN A 108 11.03 8.38 -2.76
N ARG A 109 11.39 8.86 -3.96
CA ARG A 109 10.65 9.89 -4.67
C ARG A 109 9.16 9.54 -4.78
N GLY A 110 8.28 10.52 -4.61
CA GLY A 110 6.83 10.39 -4.73
C GLY A 110 6.14 9.83 -3.48
N VAL A 111 6.90 9.32 -2.50
CA VAL A 111 6.31 8.88 -1.23
C VAL A 111 5.66 10.08 -0.55
N ASN A 112 4.36 9.96 -0.33
CA ASN A 112 3.58 10.88 0.48
C ASN A 112 3.82 10.54 1.95
N TYR A 113 4.27 11.51 2.75
CA TYR A 113 4.61 11.27 4.15
C TYR A 113 3.66 11.95 5.13
N GLU A 114 2.83 12.90 4.66
CA GLU A 114 1.87 13.59 5.52
C GLU A 114 0.80 14.29 4.69
N ASN A 115 -0.47 14.01 5.03
CA ASN A 115 -1.61 14.73 4.50
C ASN A 115 -2.45 15.27 5.65
N GLN A 116 -2.87 16.52 5.54
CA GLN A 116 -3.76 17.09 6.54
C GLN A 116 -4.75 18.10 5.93
N MET A 117 -6.01 17.98 6.31
CA MET A 117 -7.02 18.96 5.94
C MET A 117 -6.93 20.16 6.86
N VAL A 118 -6.94 21.37 6.30
CA VAL A 118 -6.84 22.63 7.04
C VAL A 118 -7.87 23.64 6.57
N CYS A 119 -8.22 24.55 7.45
CA CYS A 119 -9.06 25.71 7.15
C CYS A 119 -8.36 26.98 7.64
N MET A 120 -8.48 28.07 6.89
CA MET A 120 -7.92 29.36 7.22
C MET A 120 -8.95 30.29 7.85
N GLU A 121 -8.61 30.91 8.96
CA GLU A 121 -9.45 31.87 9.69
C GLU A 121 -8.72 33.20 9.90
N TRP A 122 -9.38 34.29 9.59
CA TRP A 122 -8.83 35.63 9.90
C TRP A 122 -9.20 36.06 11.31
N ASP A 123 -8.23 36.02 12.23
CA ASP A 123 -8.39 36.67 13.53
C ASP A 123 -8.09 38.19 13.42
N LYS A 124 -9.15 38.96 13.25
CA LYS A 124 -9.05 40.42 13.12
C LYS A 124 -8.50 41.10 14.39
N ALA A 125 -8.73 40.50 15.57
CA ALA A 125 -8.30 41.07 16.84
C ALA A 125 -6.78 41.00 17.02
N SER A 126 -6.17 39.88 16.63
CA SER A 126 -4.71 39.71 16.70
C SER A 126 -3.99 40.10 15.41
N GLY A 127 -4.70 40.34 14.30
CA GLY A 127 -4.12 40.65 12.99
C GLY A 127 -3.40 39.44 12.37
N LYS A 128 -3.88 38.24 12.66
CA LYS A 128 -3.26 37.00 12.20
C LYS A 128 -4.19 36.16 11.34
N LEU A 129 -3.59 35.40 10.42
CA LEU A 129 -4.22 34.30 9.70
C LEU A 129 -3.92 33.03 10.46
N MET A 130 -4.97 32.36 10.92
CA MET A 130 -4.91 31.11 11.71
C MET A 130 -5.15 29.94 10.80
N PHE A 131 -4.37 28.88 10.97
CA PHE A 131 -4.57 27.60 10.32
C PHE A 131 -5.12 26.60 11.34
N ARG A 132 -6.31 26.12 11.07
CA ARG A 132 -7.00 25.10 11.87
C ARG A 132 -7.00 23.77 11.15
N GLN A 133 -6.43 22.73 11.77
CA GLN A 133 -6.47 21.38 11.23
C GLN A 133 -7.91 20.86 11.32
N GLN A 134 -8.49 20.52 10.19
CA GLN A 134 -9.78 19.87 10.12
C GLN A 134 -9.55 18.37 10.18
N ARG A 135 -9.94 17.73 11.27
CA ARG A 135 -10.09 16.27 11.31
C ARG A 135 -11.50 15.96 10.85
N PRO A 136 -11.76 14.79 10.21
CA PRO A 136 -13.12 14.37 9.98
C PRO A 136 -13.84 14.36 11.33
N LEU A 137 -14.58 15.42 11.61
CA LEU A 137 -15.37 15.49 12.84
C LEU A 137 -16.49 14.46 12.74
N PRO A 138 -16.93 13.94 13.89
CA PRO A 138 -18.13 13.14 13.92
C PRO A 138 -19.27 13.88 13.23
N LEU A 139 -20.02 13.17 12.40
CA LEU A 139 -21.14 13.72 11.66
C LEU A 139 -22.42 13.51 12.46
N ALA A 140 -23.32 14.48 12.41
CA ALA A 140 -24.68 14.34 12.89
C ALA A 140 -25.63 15.13 11.97
N PRO A 141 -26.85 14.64 11.72
CA PRO A 141 -27.85 15.42 10.99
C PRO A 141 -28.15 16.73 11.72
N ARG A 142 -28.20 17.83 11.01
CA ARG A 142 -28.49 19.15 11.60
C ARG A 142 -29.87 19.23 12.25
N THR A 143 -30.76 18.32 11.89
CA THR A 143 -32.12 18.19 12.43
C THR A 143 -32.17 17.49 13.79
N ASP A 144 -31.12 16.78 14.15
CA ASP A 144 -31.04 15.97 15.36
C ASP A 144 -30.53 16.80 16.53
N ALA A 145 -31.04 16.56 17.73
CA ALA A 145 -30.62 17.28 18.94
C ALA A 145 -29.14 17.01 19.27
N ILE A 146 -28.65 15.79 18.99
CA ILE A 146 -27.26 15.38 19.21
C ILE A 146 -26.28 16.20 18.37
N PHE A 147 -26.73 16.85 17.28
CA PHE A 147 -25.87 17.74 16.47
C PHE A 147 -25.22 18.83 17.31
N ARG A 148 -25.97 19.43 18.24
CA ARG A 148 -25.42 20.44 19.15
C ARG A 148 -24.37 19.82 20.07
N SER A 149 -24.61 18.63 20.60
CA SER A 149 -23.64 17.93 21.44
C SER A 149 -22.33 17.63 20.67
N VAL A 150 -22.42 17.25 19.40
CA VAL A 150 -21.22 17.06 18.55
C VAL A 150 -20.44 18.37 18.40
N GLN A 151 -21.11 19.50 18.15
CA GLN A 151 -20.46 20.80 18.06
C GLN A 151 -19.82 21.26 19.38
N ASP A 152 -20.46 20.99 20.50
CA ASP A 152 -20.00 21.43 21.82
C ASP A 152 -18.84 20.53 22.36
N ASN A 153 -18.72 19.28 21.91
CA ASN A 153 -17.73 18.33 22.43
C ASN A 153 -16.46 18.20 21.56
N PHE A 154 -16.53 18.59 20.29
CA PHE A 154 -15.39 18.41 19.38
C PHE A 154 -14.85 19.75 18.88
N ILE A 155 -13.55 19.91 18.96
CA ILE A 155 -12.86 21.11 18.45
C ILE A 155 -11.70 20.71 17.56
N SER A 156 -11.59 21.40 16.44
CA SER A 156 -10.44 21.27 15.54
C SER A 156 -9.25 22.10 16.05
N PRO A 157 -8.04 21.53 16.19
CA PRO A 157 -6.90 22.23 16.76
C PRO A 157 -6.40 23.37 15.85
N LEU A 158 -5.98 24.49 16.45
CA LEU A 158 -5.15 25.47 15.78
C LEU A 158 -3.72 24.93 15.71
N ILE A 159 -3.14 24.89 14.50
CA ILE A 159 -1.81 24.31 14.26
C ILE A 159 -0.76 25.36 13.91
N ALA A 160 -1.17 26.48 13.29
CA ALA A 160 -0.25 27.56 12.94
C ALA A 160 -0.97 28.93 12.94
N ALA A 161 -0.20 30.00 13.07
CA ALA A 161 -0.70 31.37 13.04
C ALA A 161 0.34 32.30 12.39
N PHE A 162 -0.03 32.95 11.30
CA PHE A 162 0.85 33.82 10.52
C PHE A 162 0.43 35.27 10.63
N LYS A 163 1.39 36.16 10.81
CA LYS A 163 1.14 37.61 10.78
C LYS A 163 0.68 38.02 9.39
N ILE A 164 -0.41 38.81 9.33
CA ILE A 164 -0.82 39.47 8.10
C ILE A 164 0.09 40.67 7.88
N GLU A 165 0.91 40.59 6.82
CA GLU A 165 1.89 41.64 6.47
C GLU A 165 1.22 42.82 5.77
N ALA A 166 0.17 42.57 4.99
CA ALA A 166 -0.61 43.56 4.29
C ALA A 166 -2.01 43.04 3.93
N VAL A 167 -2.92 43.98 3.69
CA VAL A 167 -4.22 43.74 3.08
C VAL A 167 -4.27 44.53 1.79
N ASN A 168 -4.78 43.95 0.69
CA ASN A 168 -4.88 44.69 -0.56
C ASN A 168 -5.90 45.82 -0.51
N ALA A 169 -5.88 46.74 -1.48
CA ALA A 169 -6.59 48.04 -1.40
C ALA A 169 -8.11 47.91 -1.24
N ASP A 170 -8.71 46.87 -1.79
CA ASP A 170 -10.14 46.56 -1.72
C ASP A 170 -10.50 45.57 -0.60
N SER A 171 -9.53 45.13 0.21
CA SER A 171 -9.68 44.18 1.31
C SER A 171 -10.20 42.80 0.87
N THR A 172 -9.98 42.41 -0.37
CA THR A 172 -10.36 41.11 -0.92
C THR A 172 -9.29 40.03 -0.78
N ALA A 173 -8.08 40.42 -0.34
CA ALA A 173 -6.99 39.48 -0.10
C ALA A 173 -6.10 39.87 1.06
N LEU A 174 -5.55 38.86 1.74
CA LEU A 174 -4.60 38.98 2.86
C LEU A 174 -3.22 38.52 2.40
N VAL A 175 -2.17 39.21 2.79
CA VAL A 175 -0.79 38.84 2.46
C VAL A 175 -0.07 38.35 3.69
N ILE A 176 0.50 37.14 3.62
CA ILE A 176 1.33 36.53 4.67
C ILE A 176 2.69 36.17 4.12
N LYS A 177 3.72 36.20 4.95
CA LYS A 177 5.04 35.65 4.63
C LYS A 177 5.04 34.16 4.90
N VAL A 178 5.57 33.35 3.95
CA VAL A 178 5.47 31.89 4.00
C VAL A 178 6.82 31.17 4.08
N ASN A 179 7.92 31.91 4.24
CA ASN A 179 9.24 31.28 4.31
C ASN A 179 9.32 30.21 5.39
N ASP A 180 8.86 30.52 6.62
CA ASP A 180 8.94 29.60 7.76
C ASP A 180 8.15 28.30 7.54
N ILE A 181 7.10 28.32 6.69
CA ILE A 181 6.34 27.11 6.33
C ILE A 181 7.22 26.13 5.53
N TYR A 182 8.02 26.66 4.62
CA TYR A 182 8.70 25.84 3.60
C TYR A 182 10.21 25.71 3.82
N ASP A 183 10.81 26.43 4.77
CA ASP A 183 12.23 26.27 5.14
C ASP A 183 12.44 25.28 6.29
N GLY A 184 11.37 24.60 6.74
CA GLY A 184 11.41 23.62 7.81
C GLY A 184 11.40 24.21 9.23
N THR A 185 11.15 25.52 9.38
CA THR A 185 11.01 26.18 10.70
C THR A 185 9.64 25.88 11.32
N GLU A 186 8.55 25.96 10.53
CA GLU A 186 7.20 25.66 10.96
C GLU A 186 6.86 24.19 10.63
N THR A 187 6.90 23.34 11.65
CA THR A 187 6.76 21.90 11.48
C THR A 187 5.30 21.39 11.51
N SER A 188 4.33 22.27 11.82
CA SER A 188 2.92 21.87 11.85
C SER A 188 2.32 21.65 10.45
N ILE A 189 2.94 22.22 9.43
CA ILE A 189 2.53 22.09 8.01
C ILE A 189 3.38 21.06 7.27
N ASN A 190 4.68 20.99 7.60
CA ASN A 190 5.61 20.06 6.97
C ASN A 190 6.66 19.59 7.99
N ASN A 191 6.58 18.33 8.39
CA ASN A 191 7.51 17.74 9.35
C ASN A 191 8.18 16.48 8.77
N VAL A 192 8.87 16.64 7.64
CA VAL A 192 9.43 15.52 6.87
C VAL A 192 10.32 14.61 7.71
N PHE A 193 11.25 15.17 8.51
CA PHE A 193 12.25 14.35 9.21
C PHE A 193 11.66 13.51 10.36
N THR A 194 10.56 13.95 10.96
CA THR A 194 9.82 13.12 11.91
C THR A 194 9.03 12.04 11.17
N ASN A 195 8.36 12.42 10.08
CA ASN A 195 7.48 11.50 9.34
C ASN A 195 8.24 10.39 8.57
N ILE A 196 9.51 10.63 8.20
CA ILE A 196 10.39 9.58 7.66
C ILE A 196 11.25 8.89 8.75
N ASN A 197 10.84 8.99 10.02
CA ASN A 197 11.46 8.34 11.18
C ASN A 197 12.93 8.71 11.48
N LEU A 198 13.38 9.91 11.12
CA LEU A 198 14.68 10.42 11.55
C LEU A 198 14.64 11.13 12.91
N GLY A 199 13.45 11.53 13.39
CA GLY A 199 13.25 12.10 14.73
C GLY A 199 13.98 13.43 14.98
N THR A 200 14.23 14.21 13.92
CA THR A 200 15.02 15.46 13.96
C THR A 200 14.24 16.60 13.31
N SER A 201 14.79 17.82 13.42
CA SER A 201 14.22 19.00 12.77
C SER A 201 15.16 19.53 11.69
N ALA A 202 14.61 20.28 10.75
CA ALA A 202 15.41 20.94 9.72
C ALA A 202 16.36 22.00 10.33
N ILE A 203 17.54 22.10 9.75
CA ILE A 203 18.52 23.14 10.10
C ILE A 203 18.26 24.35 9.18
N LYS A 204 17.67 25.40 9.71
CA LYS A 204 17.23 26.57 8.95
C LYS A 204 18.27 27.12 7.98
N ASN A 205 19.52 27.29 8.44
CA ASN A 205 20.58 27.84 7.61
C ASN A 205 21.14 26.91 6.52
N LEU A 206 20.74 25.63 6.54
CA LEU A 206 21.06 24.62 5.53
C LEU A 206 19.85 24.19 4.70
N SER A 207 18.72 24.85 4.94
CA SER A 207 17.45 24.57 4.26
C SER A 207 17.01 25.79 3.45
N ARG A 208 16.35 25.56 2.30
CA ARG A 208 15.95 26.65 1.40
C ARG A 208 14.72 26.26 0.55
N ILE A 209 13.95 27.27 0.18
CA ILE A 209 12.89 27.15 -0.79
C ILE A 209 13.51 27.22 -2.20
N LEU A 210 13.24 26.24 -3.05
CA LEU A 210 13.72 26.20 -4.43
C LEU A 210 12.74 26.93 -5.35
N SER A 211 11.45 26.68 -5.21
CA SER A 211 10.40 27.36 -6.00
C SER A 211 9.06 27.31 -5.30
N ILE A 212 8.17 28.24 -5.66
CA ILE A 212 6.75 28.17 -5.35
C ILE A 212 5.98 28.43 -6.63
N LYS A 213 5.12 27.50 -7.02
CA LYS A 213 4.26 27.54 -8.19
C LYS A 213 2.80 27.67 -7.75
N SER A 214 1.98 28.40 -8.46
CA SER A 214 0.54 28.50 -8.18
C SER A 214 -0.25 28.10 -9.40
N PHE A 215 -1.17 27.15 -9.20
CA PHE A 215 -2.07 26.63 -10.21
C PHE A 215 -3.51 27.07 -9.92
N SER A 216 -4.48 26.62 -10.70
CA SER A 216 -5.88 27.06 -10.59
C SER A 216 -6.54 26.71 -9.25
N ASN A 217 -6.19 25.57 -8.64
CA ASN A 217 -6.77 25.03 -7.42
C ASN A 217 -5.73 24.55 -6.41
N ASN A 218 -4.45 24.77 -6.66
CA ASN A 218 -3.39 24.40 -5.73
C ASN A 218 -2.17 25.30 -5.83
N VAL A 219 -1.38 25.30 -4.77
CA VAL A 219 -0.06 25.97 -4.70
C VAL A 219 0.95 24.92 -4.25
N VAL A 220 2.08 24.83 -4.93
CA VAL A 220 3.13 23.84 -4.67
C VAL A 220 4.44 24.57 -4.35
N ALA A 221 5.01 24.31 -3.20
CA ALA A 221 6.36 24.75 -2.83
C ALA A 221 7.33 23.55 -2.89
N THR A 222 8.43 23.73 -3.59
CA THR A 222 9.55 22.78 -3.58
C THR A 222 10.65 23.32 -2.70
N SER A 223 11.11 22.52 -1.75
CA SER A 223 12.14 22.90 -0.78
C SER A 223 13.22 21.85 -0.65
N GLU A 224 14.45 22.32 -0.43
CA GLU A 224 15.60 21.49 -0.04
C GLU A 224 15.79 21.66 1.46
N LEU A 225 15.57 20.58 2.22
CA LEU A 225 15.62 20.58 3.67
C LEU A 225 16.76 19.68 4.15
N THR A 226 17.55 20.18 5.09
CA THR A 226 18.70 19.46 5.63
C THR A 226 18.55 19.30 7.14
N THR A 227 18.83 18.09 7.61
CA THR A 227 18.92 17.79 9.04
C THR A 227 20.25 17.13 9.38
N ARG A 228 20.43 16.85 10.65
CA ARG A 228 21.60 16.17 11.19
C ARG A 228 21.15 15.02 12.08
N VAL A 229 21.59 13.82 11.74
CA VAL A 229 21.32 12.60 12.48
C VAL A 229 22.61 12.15 13.16
N THR A 230 22.55 11.81 14.44
CA THR A 230 23.67 11.28 15.20
C THR A 230 23.42 9.81 15.54
N GLU A 231 24.31 8.95 15.07
CA GLU A 231 24.27 7.51 15.35
C GLU A 231 25.56 7.16 16.13
N GLY A 232 25.43 6.87 17.41
CA GLY A 232 26.57 6.65 18.30
C GLY A 232 27.47 7.88 18.36
N THR A 233 28.69 7.77 17.85
CA THR A 233 29.68 8.87 17.78
C THR A 233 29.72 9.55 16.43
N THR A 234 28.97 9.07 15.44
CA THR A 234 29.00 9.57 14.06
C THR A 234 27.84 10.51 13.82
N THR A 235 28.13 11.67 13.26
CA THR A 235 27.12 12.64 12.83
C THR A 235 27.07 12.67 11.30
N VAL A 236 25.87 12.48 10.75
CA VAL A 236 25.61 12.49 9.30
C VAL A 236 24.59 13.60 8.99
N TYR A 237 24.85 14.33 7.92
CA TYR A 237 23.88 15.29 7.38
C TYR A 237 23.01 14.58 6.34
N VAL A 238 21.71 14.79 6.43
CA VAL A 238 20.71 14.23 5.50
C VAL A 238 19.98 15.39 4.85
N THR A 239 20.04 15.47 3.53
CA THR A 239 19.31 16.47 2.74
C THR A 239 18.26 15.77 1.90
N VAL A 240 17.03 16.25 1.95
CA VAL A 240 15.92 15.80 1.11
C VAL A 240 15.32 16.97 0.36
N GLU A 241 14.82 16.72 -0.84
CA GLU A 241 13.99 17.67 -1.56
C GLU A 241 12.53 17.22 -1.42
N VAL A 242 11.67 18.15 -1.02
CA VAL A 242 10.26 17.90 -0.76
C VAL A 242 9.37 18.82 -1.57
N SER A 243 8.19 18.34 -1.93
CA SER A 243 7.10 19.16 -2.46
C SER A 243 5.99 19.23 -1.41
N SER A 244 5.58 20.45 -1.08
CA SER A 244 4.47 20.73 -0.15
C SER A 244 3.40 21.48 -0.91
N SER A 245 2.24 20.85 -1.08
CA SER A 245 1.10 21.40 -1.82
C SER A 245 -0.03 21.80 -0.88
N ILE A 246 -0.71 22.92 -1.19
CA ILE A 246 -1.99 23.29 -0.61
C ILE A 246 -3.02 23.21 -1.71
N LEU A 247 -3.94 22.25 -1.61
CA LEU A 247 -5.00 21.96 -2.58
C LEU A 247 -6.34 22.48 -2.06
N LEU A 248 -7.10 23.20 -2.89
CA LEU A 248 -8.48 23.59 -2.59
C LEU A 248 -9.42 22.39 -2.85
N LEU A 249 -10.06 21.91 -1.79
CA LEU A 249 -11.02 20.82 -1.91
C LEU A 249 -12.32 21.29 -2.59
N PRO A 250 -13.03 20.37 -3.31
CA PRO A 250 -14.31 20.67 -3.91
C PRO A 250 -15.28 21.29 -2.89
N GLU A 251 -16.06 22.27 -3.30
CA GLU A 251 -17.05 22.91 -2.40
C GLU A 251 -18.11 21.92 -1.94
N THR A 252 -18.58 21.08 -2.90
CA THR A 252 -19.48 19.98 -2.62
C THR A 252 -18.69 18.67 -2.69
N PRO A 253 -18.48 17.98 -1.56
CA PRO A 253 -17.86 16.66 -1.56
C PRO A 253 -18.61 15.67 -2.45
N MET A 254 -17.91 14.70 -3.02
CA MET A 254 -18.55 13.61 -3.75
C MET A 254 -19.52 12.86 -2.82
N MET A 255 -20.64 12.37 -3.36
CA MET A 255 -21.52 11.47 -2.61
C MET A 255 -20.77 10.19 -2.25
N GLY A 256 -20.63 9.90 -0.96
CA GLY A 256 -20.02 8.67 -0.46
C GLY A 256 -20.81 7.43 -0.93
N ARG A 257 -20.15 6.30 -1.02
CA ARG A 257 -20.76 4.99 -1.26
C ARG A 257 -20.38 4.04 -0.15
N PHE A 258 -21.36 3.36 0.44
CA PHE A 258 -21.12 2.45 1.54
C PHE A 258 -20.19 1.31 1.13
N ASP A 259 -19.26 1.01 2.01
CA ASP A 259 -18.45 -0.20 1.94
C ASP A 259 -19.31 -1.45 2.13
N ASN A 260 -18.81 -2.56 1.58
CA ASN A 260 -19.38 -3.88 1.82
C ASN A 260 -18.26 -4.93 1.83
N GLN A 261 -18.22 -5.72 2.90
CA GLN A 261 -17.20 -6.76 3.09
C GLN A 261 -17.10 -7.81 1.97
N LYS A 262 -18.08 -7.85 1.03
CA LYS A 262 -18.05 -8.73 -0.16
C LYS A 262 -17.27 -8.13 -1.33
N VAL A 263 -16.83 -6.87 -1.22
CA VAL A 263 -16.10 -6.16 -2.29
C VAL A 263 -14.91 -5.41 -1.69
N GLY A 264 -13.74 -5.67 -2.18
CA GLY A 264 -12.50 -5.14 -1.61
C GLY A 264 -12.15 -3.73 -2.07
N TYR A 265 -12.62 -2.72 -1.36
CA TYR A 265 -12.22 -1.35 -1.55
C TYR A 265 -11.42 -0.82 -0.35
N PHE A 266 -10.51 0.13 -0.58
CA PHE A 266 -10.03 0.99 0.49
C PHE A 266 -11.20 1.84 0.99
N THR A 267 -11.19 2.16 2.29
CA THR A 267 -12.31 2.84 2.93
C THR A 267 -11.87 4.10 3.64
N ASN A 268 -12.80 5.05 3.71
CA ASN A 268 -12.70 6.27 4.49
C ASN A 268 -13.69 6.16 5.66
N PRO A 269 -13.23 5.96 6.91
CA PRO A 269 -14.09 5.82 8.06
C PRO A 269 -14.63 7.17 8.52
N LEU A 270 -15.93 7.21 8.83
CA LEU A 270 -16.61 8.35 9.42
C LEU A 270 -17.36 7.91 10.68
N LEU A 271 -17.27 8.70 11.73
CA LEU A 271 -18.04 8.48 12.94
C LEU A 271 -19.36 9.25 12.85
N ASN A 272 -20.49 8.53 12.93
CA ASN A 272 -21.80 9.11 12.83
C ASN A 272 -22.55 9.04 14.16
N PHE A 273 -23.23 10.14 14.50
CA PHE A 273 -24.20 10.24 15.59
C PHE A 273 -25.57 10.58 15.04
N SER A 274 -26.62 10.01 15.61
CA SER A 274 -28.01 10.37 15.31
C SER A 274 -28.89 10.11 16.51
N ASP A 275 -29.95 10.93 16.67
CA ASP A 275 -30.97 10.72 17.70
C ASP A 275 -31.70 9.38 17.52
N ALA A 276 -31.71 8.82 16.31
CA ALA A 276 -32.28 7.50 16.01
C ALA A 276 -31.40 6.32 16.43
N GLN A 277 -30.14 6.54 16.80
CA GLN A 277 -29.19 5.48 17.18
C GLN A 277 -29.17 5.31 18.70
N GLN A 278 -29.00 4.06 19.15
CA GLN A 278 -28.76 3.73 20.56
C GLN A 278 -27.27 3.47 20.86
N GLY A 279 -26.38 3.94 19.98
CA GLY A 279 -24.94 3.80 20.05
C GLY A 279 -24.28 4.71 19.03
N THR A 280 -22.99 4.50 18.78
CA THR A 280 -22.25 5.20 17.73
C THR A 280 -22.00 4.24 16.58
N ASP A 281 -22.24 4.67 15.34
CA ASP A 281 -21.93 3.89 14.14
C ASP A 281 -20.70 4.41 13.43
N LYS A 282 -19.74 3.53 13.16
CA LYS A 282 -18.65 3.80 12.22
C LYS A 282 -19.17 3.49 10.81
N THR A 283 -19.47 4.52 10.04
CA THR A 283 -19.79 4.38 8.62
C THR A 283 -18.48 4.37 7.83
N GLN A 284 -18.37 3.45 6.88
CA GLN A 284 -17.23 3.40 5.96
C GLN A 284 -17.74 3.66 4.54
N TYR A 285 -17.14 4.65 3.88
CA TYR A 285 -17.29 4.88 2.46
C TYR A 285 -16.11 4.34 1.70
N ILE A 286 -16.37 3.67 0.54
CA ILE A 286 -15.30 3.24 -0.35
C ILE A 286 -14.57 4.43 -0.95
N THR A 287 -13.27 4.29 -1.16
CA THR A 287 -12.49 5.28 -1.92
C THR A 287 -12.67 5.04 -3.41
N ARG A 288 -12.96 6.09 -4.18
CA ARG A 288 -13.17 6.00 -5.63
C ARG A 288 -13.07 7.36 -6.31
N TRP A 289 -12.85 7.36 -7.60
CA TRP A 289 -12.96 8.56 -8.43
C TRP A 289 -14.42 8.99 -8.58
N ARG A 290 -14.66 10.29 -8.73
CA ARG A 290 -15.97 10.81 -9.11
C ARG A 290 -16.24 10.47 -10.57
N MET A 291 -17.11 9.49 -10.81
CA MET A 291 -17.47 9.00 -12.14
C MET A 291 -18.98 9.20 -12.36
N GLU A 292 -19.32 10.20 -13.14
CA GLU A 292 -20.70 10.57 -13.43
C GLU A 292 -20.89 10.79 -14.94
N PRO A 293 -22.06 10.47 -15.52
CA PRO A 293 -22.36 10.83 -16.90
C PRO A 293 -22.48 12.35 -17.05
N LYS A 294 -22.17 12.86 -18.24
CA LYS A 294 -22.43 14.27 -18.57
C LYS A 294 -23.91 14.57 -18.36
N PRO A 295 -24.31 15.80 -17.99
CA PRO A 295 -25.71 16.15 -17.71
C PRO A 295 -26.65 15.74 -18.84
N GLU A 296 -26.26 15.94 -20.08
CA GLU A 296 -27.01 15.58 -21.29
C GLU A 296 -27.16 14.07 -21.53
N ASP A 297 -26.26 13.26 -20.99
CA ASP A 297 -26.21 11.79 -21.18
C ASP A 297 -26.88 11.01 -20.03
N ARG A 298 -27.27 11.68 -18.94
CA ARG A 298 -27.81 11.02 -17.72
C ARG A 298 -29.03 10.14 -18.00
N GLU A 299 -29.96 10.61 -18.82
CA GLU A 299 -31.15 9.84 -19.17
C GLU A 299 -30.80 8.62 -20.04
N ALA A 300 -29.92 8.78 -21.01
CA ALA A 300 -29.43 7.70 -21.86
C ALA A 300 -28.70 6.62 -21.03
N TYR A 301 -27.86 7.06 -20.10
CA TYR A 301 -27.15 6.17 -19.18
C TYR A 301 -28.13 5.35 -18.31
N LEU A 302 -29.14 5.99 -17.71
CA LEU A 302 -30.16 5.29 -16.88
C LEU A 302 -30.99 4.31 -17.70
N LYS A 303 -31.08 4.48 -19.02
CA LYS A 303 -31.68 3.52 -19.96
C LYS A 303 -30.75 2.39 -20.39
N GLY A 304 -29.51 2.33 -19.82
CA GLY A 304 -28.52 1.28 -20.06
C GLY A 304 -27.60 1.54 -21.26
N GLN A 305 -27.57 2.77 -21.79
CA GLN A 305 -26.59 3.13 -22.82
C GLN A 305 -25.20 3.38 -22.19
N ILE A 306 -24.15 2.97 -22.90
CA ILE A 306 -22.77 3.26 -22.49
C ILE A 306 -22.42 4.67 -22.98
N VAL A 307 -22.04 5.55 -22.05
CA VAL A 307 -21.73 6.97 -22.33
C VAL A 307 -20.30 7.33 -21.88
N GLU A 308 -19.83 8.50 -22.28
CA GLU A 308 -18.58 9.04 -21.73
C GLU A 308 -18.83 9.67 -20.34
N PRO A 309 -17.88 9.56 -19.41
CA PRO A 309 -17.98 10.28 -18.14
C PRO A 309 -17.78 11.79 -18.36
N ALA A 310 -18.31 12.58 -17.42
CA ALA A 310 -18.08 14.03 -17.40
C ALA A 310 -16.58 14.37 -17.25
N LYS A 311 -15.84 13.58 -16.47
CA LYS A 311 -14.40 13.69 -16.32
C LYS A 311 -13.79 12.28 -16.36
N PRO A 312 -13.02 11.92 -17.41
CA PRO A 312 -12.30 10.65 -17.44
C PRO A 312 -11.11 10.66 -16.46
N ILE A 313 -10.70 9.49 -16.03
CA ILE A 313 -9.46 9.27 -15.28
C ILE A 313 -8.31 9.30 -16.28
N VAL A 314 -7.33 10.17 -16.08
CA VAL A 314 -6.19 10.30 -16.99
C VAL A 314 -4.89 10.10 -16.25
N PHE A 315 -4.12 9.09 -16.65
CA PHE A 315 -2.75 8.88 -16.19
C PHE A 315 -1.74 9.38 -17.22
N TYR A 316 -0.71 10.06 -16.74
CA TYR A 316 0.41 10.54 -17.54
C TYR A 316 1.63 9.66 -17.29
N ILE A 317 2.24 9.15 -18.34
CA ILE A 317 3.48 8.36 -18.28
C ILE A 317 4.66 9.30 -18.31
N ASP A 318 5.47 9.29 -17.26
CA ASP A 318 6.69 10.08 -17.12
C ASP A 318 7.65 9.85 -18.31
N ASN A 319 8.23 10.91 -18.83
CA ASN A 319 9.19 10.86 -19.94
C ASN A 319 10.54 10.21 -19.56
N SER A 320 10.82 9.97 -18.27
CA SER A 320 11.95 9.15 -17.80
C SER A 320 11.72 7.64 -17.97
N THR A 321 10.47 7.21 -18.27
CA THR A 321 10.15 5.82 -18.55
C THR A 321 10.86 5.33 -19.83
N PRO A 322 11.60 4.21 -19.79
CA PRO A 322 12.25 3.65 -20.98
C PRO A 322 11.26 3.42 -22.13
N TYR A 323 11.64 3.80 -23.35
CA TYR A 323 10.75 3.80 -24.52
C TYR A 323 10.08 2.45 -24.80
N GLN A 324 10.85 1.35 -24.64
CA GLN A 324 10.34 0.00 -24.89
C GLN A 324 9.20 -0.41 -23.94
N TRP A 325 9.09 0.20 -22.75
CA TRP A 325 8.06 -0.15 -21.77
C TRP A 325 6.80 0.71 -21.82
N ARG A 326 6.86 1.91 -22.41
CA ARG A 326 5.74 2.87 -22.42
C ARG A 326 4.46 2.29 -22.98
N SER A 327 4.55 1.57 -24.12
CA SER A 327 3.39 0.97 -24.78
C SER A 327 2.71 -0.11 -23.92
N TYR A 328 3.48 -0.86 -23.15
CA TYR A 328 2.96 -1.90 -22.25
C TYR A 328 2.32 -1.30 -21.00
N ILE A 329 2.96 -0.31 -20.40
CA ILE A 329 2.40 0.47 -19.27
C ILE A 329 1.09 1.13 -19.69
N LYS A 330 1.05 1.77 -20.87
CA LYS A 330 -0.16 2.36 -21.43
C LYS A 330 -1.29 1.33 -21.53
N LYS A 331 -1.02 0.15 -22.09
CA LYS A 331 -1.99 -0.92 -22.19
C LYS A 331 -2.47 -1.38 -20.81
N GLY A 332 -1.55 -1.54 -19.82
CA GLY A 332 -1.91 -1.93 -18.46
C GLY A 332 -2.87 -0.94 -17.79
N ILE A 333 -2.69 0.35 -18.03
CA ILE A 333 -3.62 1.39 -17.55
C ILE A 333 -4.99 1.25 -18.25
N GLU A 334 -4.99 1.13 -19.59
CA GLU A 334 -6.20 1.11 -20.40
C GLU A 334 -6.95 -0.23 -20.36
N ASP A 335 -6.35 -1.31 -19.86
CA ASP A 335 -7.02 -2.62 -19.66
C ASP A 335 -8.26 -2.52 -18.76
N TRP A 336 -8.30 -1.58 -17.83
CA TRP A 336 -9.47 -1.34 -16.96
C TRP A 336 -10.68 -0.81 -17.72
N GLN A 337 -10.54 -0.36 -18.97
CA GLN A 337 -11.67 0.16 -19.75
C GLN A 337 -12.81 -0.85 -19.88
N VAL A 338 -12.51 -2.14 -20.02
CA VAL A 338 -13.54 -3.19 -20.11
C VAL A 338 -14.40 -3.28 -18.85
N ALA A 339 -13.79 -3.03 -17.69
CA ALA A 339 -14.50 -3.01 -16.40
C ALA A 339 -15.38 -1.76 -16.27
N PHE A 340 -14.92 -0.60 -16.75
CA PHE A 340 -15.73 0.62 -16.78
C PHE A 340 -16.90 0.52 -17.76
N GLU A 341 -16.77 -0.21 -18.86
CA GLU A 341 -17.88 -0.46 -19.80
C GLU A 341 -19.00 -1.28 -19.12
N LYS A 342 -18.65 -2.23 -18.24
CA LYS A 342 -19.62 -2.91 -17.40
C LYS A 342 -20.36 -1.95 -16.45
N ALA A 343 -19.66 -0.94 -15.94
CA ALA A 343 -20.25 0.13 -15.14
C ALA A 343 -21.05 1.14 -15.98
N GLY A 344 -21.01 1.07 -17.33
CA GLY A 344 -21.74 1.93 -18.25
C GLY A 344 -20.94 3.11 -18.82
N PHE A 345 -19.60 3.09 -18.71
CA PHE A 345 -18.76 4.18 -19.19
C PHE A 345 -17.73 3.73 -20.23
N LYS A 346 -17.72 4.38 -21.39
CA LYS A 346 -16.65 4.27 -22.38
C LYS A 346 -15.67 5.42 -22.23
N ASN A 347 -14.40 5.23 -22.66
CA ASN A 347 -13.32 6.21 -22.55
C ASN A 347 -13.17 6.75 -21.11
N ALA A 348 -13.38 5.87 -20.11
CA ALA A 348 -13.39 6.25 -18.71
C ALA A 348 -11.98 6.40 -18.13
N ILE A 349 -11.02 5.62 -18.65
CA ILE A 349 -9.62 5.64 -18.23
C ILE A 349 -8.73 5.76 -19.46
N ILE A 350 -7.74 6.66 -19.39
CA ILE A 350 -6.91 7.04 -20.54
C ILE A 350 -5.48 7.20 -20.07
N ALA A 351 -4.53 6.64 -20.83
CA ALA A 351 -3.10 6.86 -20.60
C ALA A 351 -2.52 7.79 -21.68
N LYS A 352 -1.72 8.77 -21.24
CA LYS A 352 -1.03 9.73 -22.12
C LYS A 352 0.46 9.74 -21.79
N GLU A 353 1.30 9.77 -22.82
CA GLU A 353 2.72 10.00 -22.65
C GLU A 353 2.97 11.51 -22.49
N ILE A 354 3.80 11.89 -21.52
CA ILE A 354 4.26 13.28 -21.40
C ILE A 354 5.22 13.56 -22.55
N THR A 355 4.94 14.59 -23.33
CA THR A 355 5.81 15.09 -24.41
C THR A 355 6.35 16.47 -24.07
N ASP A 356 7.49 16.84 -24.65
CA ASP A 356 8.12 18.15 -24.41
C ASP A 356 7.21 19.35 -24.79
N SER A 357 6.22 19.12 -25.65
CA SER A 357 5.22 20.13 -26.03
C SER A 357 4.09 20.27 -25.00
N MET A 358 3.94 19.32 -24.09
CA MET A 358 2.95 19.39 -23.01
C MET A 358 3.59 20.11 -21.82
N HIS A 359 2.96 21.17 -21.36
CA HIS A 359 3.35 21.87 -20.14
C HIS A 359 2.75 21.16 -18.91
N VAL A 360 3.02 19.86 -18.77
CA VAL A 360 2.63 19.09 -17.58
C VAL A 360 3.64 19.36 -16.48
N ASP A 361 3.18 19.88 -15.38
CA ASP A 361 3.98 19.97 -14.15
C ASP A 361 3.62 18.78 -13.28
N MET A 362 4.57 17.91 -13.03
CA MET A 362 4.33 16.68 -12.23
C MET A 362 4.06 16.96 -10.74
N ASP A 363 4.29 18.18 -10.28
CA ASP A 363 3.95 18.61 -8.93
C ASP A 363 2.51 19.15 -8.84
N ASP A 364 1.83 19.41 -9.97
CA ASP A 364 0.44 19.86 -10.00
C ASP A 364 -0.50 18.67 -9.76
N VAL A 365 -1.22 18.66 -8.66
CA VAL A 365 -2.18 17.61 -8.26
C VAL A 365 -3.34 17.39 -9.25
N ASN A 366 -3.43 18.16 -10.32
CA ASN A 366 -4.38 17.91 -11.40
C ASN A 366 -3.91 16.81 -12.38
N TYR A 367 -2.69 16.33 -12.24
CA TYR A 367 -2.11 15.30 -13.09
C TYR A 367 -1.73 14.06 -12.24
N SER A 368 -2.36 12.94 -12.53
CA SER A 368 -1.94 11.64 -11.99
C SER A 368 -0.80 11.09 -12.85
N VAL A 369 0.35 10.84 -12.27
CA VAL A 369 1.56 10.48 -13.02
C VAL A 369 2.06 9.09 -12.64
N LEU A 370 2.36 8.28 -13.66
CA LEU A 370 3.19 7.08 -13.45
C LEU A 370 4.66 7.53 -13.53
N THR A 371 5.31 7.64 -12.39
CA THR A 371 6.70 8.07 -12.25
C THR A 371 7.64 6.89 -12.28
N TYR A 372 8.64 6.92 -13.17
CA TYR A 372 9.67 5.90 -13.26
C TYR A 372 10.89 6.30 -12.44
N ALA A 373 11.18 5.54 -11.37
CA ALA A 373 12.24 5.87 -10.42
C ALA A 373 13.40 4.88 -10.48
N ALA A 374 14.62 5.40 -10.50
CA ALA A 374 15.83 4.62 -10.33
C ALA A 374 15.96 4.21 -8.86
N SER A 375 15.75 2.93 -8.57
CA SER A 375 15.86 2.36 -7.22
C SER A 375 16.22 0.88 -7.32
N GLU A 376 16.97 0.39 -6.33
CA GLU A 376 17.24 -1.05 -6.15
C GLU A 376 16.03 -1.80 -5.57
N LYS A 377 15.01 -1.08 -5.10
CA LYS A 377 13.80 -1.68 -4.54
C LYS A 377 13.03 -2.46 -5.61
N LYS A 378 12.66 -3.68 -5.28
CA LYS A 378 11.90 -4.59 -6.15
C LYS A 378 10.40 -4.43 -5.87
N ASN A 379 9.80 -3.30 -6.25
CA ASN A 379 8.38 -3.04 -6.03
C ASN A 379 7.81 -2.00 -7.00
N ALA A 380 6.48 -1.80 -6.97
CA ALA A 380 5.73 -0.67 -7.48
C ALA A 380 4.67 -0.30 -6.45
N MET A 381 4.11 0.91 -6.52
CA MET A 381 3.05 1.38 -5.60
C MET A 381 2.10 2.33 -6.31
N GLY A 382 0.81 2.20 -6.04
CA GLY A 382 -0.25 3.08 -6.57
C GLY A 382 -1.00 3.84 -5.46
N PRO A 383 -0.36 4.77 -4.71
CA PRO A 383 -1.05 5.56 -3.70
C PRO A 383 -2.05 6.53 -4.31
N SER A 384 -3.08 6.88 -3.54
CA SER A 384 -4.10 7.85 -3.93
C SER A 384 -4.19 9.00 -2.94
N LEU A 385 -4.45 10.20 -3.45
CA LEU A 385 -4.78 11.38 -2.68
C LEU A 385 -6.31 11.46 -2.54
N LEU A 386 -6.79 11.48 -1.30
CA LEU A 386 -8.22 11.41 -1.00
C LEU A 386 -8.76 12.72 -0.45
N ASP A 387 -10.02 13.02 -0.78
CA ASP A 387 -10.84 13.95 0.00
C ASP A 387 -11.34 13.22 1.26
N PRO A 388 -10.86 13.57 2.46
CA PRO A 388 -11.21 12.85 3.69
C PRO A 388 -12.68 13.01 4.11
N ARG A 389 -13.46 13.89 3.45
CA ARG A 389 -14.89 14.09 3.72
C ARG A 389 -15.77 13.06 3.01
N SER A 390 -15.28 12.44 1.91
CA SER A 390 -16.11 11.61 1.02
C SER A 390 -15.47 10.32 0.53
N GLY A 391 -14.12 10.21 0.65
CA GLY A 391 -13.35 9.14 0.03
C GLY A 391 -13.17 9.35 -1.50
N GLU A 392 -13.44 10.56 -2.03
CA GLU A 392 -13.14 10.86 -3.43
C GLU A 392 -11.64 10.83 -3.70
N ILE A 393 -11.21 10.05 -4.68
CA ILE A 393 -9.85 10.08 -5.18
C ILE A 393 -9.68 11.33 -6.03
N LEU A 394 -8.77 12.22 -5.63
CA LEU A 394 -8.50 13.50 -6.29
C LEU A 394 -7.34 13.39 -7.29
N GLU A 395 -6.36 12.58 -6.95
CA GLU A 395 -5.15 12.31 -7.72
C GLU A 395 -4.62 10.93 -7.30
N ALA A 396 -3.92 10.24 -8.20
CA ALA A 396 -3.22 8.99 -7.87
C ALA A 396 -1.91 8.92 -8.65
N ASP A 397 -0.80 8.92 -7.95
CA ASP A 397 0.52 8.71 -8.53
C ASP A 397 0.92 7.25 -8.44
N ILE A 398 1.46 6.70 -9.52
CA ILE A 398 2.02 5.35 -9.52
C ILE A 398 3.54 5.47 -9.49
N MET A 399 4.16 4.91 -8.46
CA MET A 399 5.61 4.82 -8.33
C MET A 399 6.12 3.52 -8.91
N TRP A 400 6.89 3.59 -9.99
CA TRP A 400 7.49 2.45 -10.65
C TRP A 400 8.99 2.42 -10.39
N TRP A 401 9.48 1.48 -9.61
CA TRP A 401 10.92 1.32 -9.38
C TRP A 401 11.56 0.39 -10.42
N HIS A 402 12.68 0.83 -10.98
CA HIS A 402 13.35 0.10 -12.08
C HIS A 402 13.60 -1.39 -11.76
N ASN A 403 13.99 -1.69 -10.52
CA ASN A 403 14.38 -3.05 -10.14
C ASN A 403 13.21 -4.04 -9.97
N VAL A 404 11.96 -3.61 -10.12
CA VAL A 404 10.81 -4.52 -10.21
C VAL A 404 10.99 -5.53 -11.37
N LEU A 405 11.70 -5.13 -12.43
CA LEU A 405 12.00 -5.98 -13.58
C LEU A 405 12.78 -7.24 -13.19
N SER A 406 13.71 -7.14 -12.25
CA SER A 406 14.49 -8.30 -11.79
C SER A 406 13.62 -9.32 -11.06
N MET A 407 12.69 -8.87 -10.23
CA MET A 407 11.74 -9.73 -9.51
C MET A 407 10.79 -10.43 -10.48
N VAL A 408 10.22 -9.67 -11.40
CA VAL A 408 9.30 -10.21 -12.43
C VAL A 408 9.99 -11.25 -13.30
N ARG A 409 11.25 -11.03 -13.70
CA ARG A 409 12.06 -12.00 -14.43
C ARG A 409 12.22 -13.30 -13.64
N GLU A 410 12.55 -13.23 -12.35
CA GLU A 410 12.69 -14.40 -11.48
C GLU A 410 11.38 -15.21 -11.44
N TRP A 411 10.23 -14.56 -11.25
CA TRP A 411 8.93 -15.23 -11.26
C TRP A 411 8.62 -15.92 -12.59
N ILE A 412 8.77 -15.21 -13.73
CA ILE A 412 8.53 -15.77 -15.06
C ILE A 412 9.39 -17.02 -15.26
N THR A 413 10.68 -16.93 -14.97
CA THR A 413 11.61 -18.06 -15.19
C THR A 413 11.26 -19.27 -14.32
N VAL A 414 11.00 -19.06 -13.02
CA VAL A 414 10.72 -20.15 -12.07
C VAL A 414 9.34 -20.77 -12.30
N GLN A 415 8.34 -19.95 -12.61
CA GLN A 415 6.95 -20.41 -12.68
C GLN A 415 6.56 -20.88 -14.08
N THR A 416 7.18 -20.36 -15.14
CA THR A 416 6.78 -20.70 -16.52
C THR A 416 7.90 -21.30 -17.39
N GLY A 417 9.13 -21.33 -16.93
CA GLY A 417 10.29 -21.78 -17.72
C GLY A 417 10.17 -23.20 -18.30
N THR A 418 9.32 -24.06 -17.72
CA THR A 418 9.07 -25.40 -18.28
C THR A 418 8.18 -25.40 -19.52
N VAL A 419 7.24 -24.43 -19.62
CA VAL A 419 6.25 -24.33 -20.70
C VAL A 419 6.52 -23.16 -21.66
N CYS A 420 7.32 -22.17 -21.24
CA CYS A 420 7.72 -21.00 -22.03
C CYS A 420 9.23 -21.01 -22.29
N PRO A 421 9.69 -21.42 -23.48
CA PRO A 421 11.13 -21.44 -23.80
C PRO A 421 11.81 -20.09 -23.70
N GLU A 422 11.08 -19.00 -24.01
CA GLU A 422 11.54 -17.62 -23.96
C GLU A 422 11.91 -17.18 -22.54
N ALA A 423 11.29 -17.78 -21.53
CA ALA A 423 11.54 -17.53 -20.10
C ALA A 423 12.88 -18.10 -19.58
N ARG A 424 13.60 -18.88 -20.40
CA ARG A 424 14.84 -19.58 -20.02
C ARG A 424 16.11 -18.76 -20.24
N LYS A 425 15.98 -17.44 -20.49
CA LYS A 425 17.11 -16.55 -20.80
C LYS A 425 17.41 -15.64 -19.62
N VAL A 426 18.69 -15.30 -19.43
CA VAL A 426 19.12 -14.30 -18.44
C VAL A 426 18.48 -12.94 -18.74
N GLN A 427 18.40 -12.57 -20.01
CA GLN A 427 17.66 -11.41 -20.46
C GLN A 427 16.43 -11.88 -21.24
N LEU A 428 15.24 -11.63 -20.70
CA LEU A 428 13.99 -11.99 -21.37
C LEU A 428 13.77 -11.12 -22.61
N PRO A 429 13.11 -11.63 -23.66
CA PRO A 429 12.65 -10.82 -24.78
C PRO A 429 11.74 -9.68 -24.32
N ASP A 430 11.80 -8.55 -25.02
CA ASP A 430 11.06 -7.34 -24.66
C ASP A 430 9.55 -7.55 -24.67
N ASP A 431 9.02 -8.41 -25.51
CA ASP A 431 7.59 -8.73 -25.56
C ASP A 431 7.13 -9.51 -24.30
N LEU A 432 7.90 -10.50 -23.87
CA LEU A 432 7.60 -11.27 -22.67
C LEU A 432 7.72 -10.40 -21.39
N MET A 433 8.80 -9.62 -21.28
CA MET A 433 8.98 -8.69 -20.18
C MET A 433 7.92 -7.56 -20.22
N GLY A 434 7.58 -7.08 -21.41
CA GLY A 434 6.57 -6.05 -21.60
C GLY A 434 5.17 -6.50 -21.17
N ASP A 435 4.76 -7.73 -21.49
CA ASP A 435 3.48 -8.28 -21.01
C ASP A 435 3.44 -8.40 -19.49
N ALA A 436 4.55 -8.75 -18.87
CA ALA A 436 4.66 -8.76 -17.41
C ALA A 436 4.63 -7.35 -16.79
N ILE A 437 5.25 -6.37 -17.43
CA ILE A 437 5.13 -4.94 -17.06
C ILE A 437 3.68 -4.48 -17.17
N ARG A 438 2.96 -4.86 -18.23
CA ARG A 438 1.53 -4.59 -18.41
C ARG A 438 0.71 -5.16 -17.26
N PHE A 439 0.97 -6.41 -16.86
CA PHE A 439 0.33 -7.04 -15.71
C PHE A 439 0.53 -6.22 -14.44
N VAL A 440 1.78 -5.89 -14.08
CA VAL A 440 2.07 -5.10 -12.88
C VAL A 440 1.43 -3.72 -12.96
N ALA A 441 1.53 -3.03 -14.10
CA ALA A 441 0.90 -1.70 -14.27
C ALA A 441 -0.62 -1.77 -14.10
N CYS A 442 -1.27 -2.80 -14.64
CA CYS A 442 -2.70 -3.02 -14.47
C CYS A 442 -3.08 -3.24 -13.01
N HIS A 443 -2.29 -4.01 -12.24
CA HIS A 443 -2.48 -4.23 -10.81
C HIS A 443 -2.37 -2.91 -10.01
N GLU A 444 -1.29 -2.12 -10.20
CA GLU A 444 -1.10 -0.85 -9.49
C GLU A 444 -2.20 0.18 -9.81
N VAL A 445 -2.69 0.18 -11.05
CA VAL A 445 -3.85 1.00 -11.44
C VAL A 445 -5.10 0.57 -10.66
N GLY A 446 -5.29 -0.72 -10.41
CA GLY A 446 -6.39 -1.22 -9.58
C GLY A 446 -6.40 -0.59 -8.19
N HIS A 447 -5.24 -0.46 -7.54
CA HIS A 447 -5.12 0.28 -6.28
C HIS A 447 -5.47 1.76 -6.44
N SER A 448 -5.01 2.38 -7.52
CA SER A 448 -5.35 3.77 -7.86
C SER A 448 -6.83 3.98 -8.20
N LEU A 449 -7.60 2.90 -8.43
CA LEU A 449 -9.04 2.91 -8.57
C LEU A 449 -9.79 2.60 -7.25
N GLY A 450 -9.07 2.47 -6.15
CA GLY A 450 -9.61 2.22 -4.82
C GLY A 450 -9.69 0.74 -4.43
N LEU A 451 -9.25 -0.20 -5.28
CA LEU A 451 -9.35 -1.63 -5.01
C LEU A 451 -8.24 -2.12 -4.08
N ARG A 452 -8.59 -3.02 -3.17
CA ARG A 452 -7.66 -3.79 -2.33
C ARG A 452 -7.32 -5.12 -2.99
N HIS A 453 -6.33 -5.81 -2.47
CA HIS A 453 -6.01 -7.16 -2.92
C HIS A 453 -7.18 -8.12 -2.73
N ASN A 454 -7.39 -9.02 -3.69
CA ASN A 454 -8.35 -10.12 -3.59
C ASN A 454 -7.65 -11.47 -3.72
N MET A 455 -7.21 -12.04 -2.63
CA MET A 455 -6.48 -13.33 -2.59
C MET A 455 -7.38 -14.57 -2.77
N MET A 456 -8.67 -14.38 -3.03
CA MET A 456 -9.58 -15.47 -3.50
C MET A 456 -9.69 -15.54 -5.02
N GLY A 457 -9.07 -14.63 -5.75
CA GLY A 457 -9.10 -14.61 -7.20
C GLY A 457 -8.44 -15.84 -7.83
N SER A 458 -7.33 -16.30 -7.28
CA SER A 458 -6.59 -17.50 -7.68
C SER A 458 -7.38 -18.78 -7.42
N TRP A 459 -8.02 -18.88 -6.24
CA TRP A 459 -8.87 -20.03 -5.88
C TRP A 459 -10.12 -20.15 -6.76
N ALA A 460 -10.59 -19.04 -7.32
CA ALA A 460 -11.80 -19.03 -8.14
C ALA A 460 -11.72 -19.94 -9.38
N PHE A 461 -10.55 -20.25 -9.87
CA PHE A 461 -10.35 -21.14 -11.02
C PHE A 461 -9.94 -22.56 -10.57
N PRO A 462 -10.59 -23.63 -11.13
CA PRO A 462 -10.18 -24.99 -10.78
C PRO A 462 -8.75 -25.29 -11.23
N THR A 463 -7.99 -25.98 -10.38
CA THR A 463 -6.59 -26.36 -10.64
C THR A 463 -6.40 -27.04 -12.00
N ASP A 464 -7.22 -28.04 -12.32
CA ASP A 464 -7.10 -28.75 -13.60
C ASP A 464 -7.53 -27.91 -14.81
N SER A 465 -8.37 -26.89 -14.60
CA SER A 465 -8.77 -25.95 -15.66
C SER A 465 -7.62 -25.02 -16.07
N LEU A 466 -6.72 -24.69 -15.15
CA LEU A 466 -5.52 -23.89 -15.44
C LEU A 466 -4.50 -24.60 -16.34
N ARG A 467 -4.67 -25.91 -16.56
CA ARG A 467 -3.96 -26.73 -17.54
C ARG A 467 -4.65 -26.81 -18.89
N SER A 468 -5.82 -26.24 -19.03
CA SER A 468 -6.60 -26.24 -20.27
C SER A 468 -6.35 -24.98 -21.08
N GLU A 469 -5.81 -25.12 -22.28
CA GLU A 469 -5.65 -24.01 -23.23
C GLU A 469 -6.99 -23.34 -23.54
N THR A 470 -8.05 -24.12 -23.77
CA THR A 470 -9.40 -23.59 -24.05
C THR A 470 -9.96 -22.78 -22.87
N PHE A 471 -9.74 -23.24 -21.62
CA PHE A 471 -10.22 -22.52 -20.46
C PHE A 471 -9.43 -21.22 -20.26
N THR A 472 -8.10 -21.29 -20.25
CA THR A 472 -7.25 -20.14 -20.00
C THR A 472 -7.38 -19.08 -21.10
N SER A 473 -7.52 -19.47 -22.36
CA SER A 473 -7.78 -18.56 -23.49
C SER A 473 -9.17 -17.91 -23.39
N ARG A 474 -10.21 -18.66 -22.98
CA ARG A 474 -11.56 -18.11 -22.77
C ARG A 474 -11.61 -17.11 -21.62
N MET A 475 -10.93 -17.43 -20.50
CA MET A 475 -10.88 -16.53 -19.34
C MET A 475 -9.89 -15.39 -19.57
N ASN A 476 -8.95 -15.56 -20.48
CA ASN A 476 -7.84 -14.65 -20.75
C ASN A 476 -7.10 -14.21 -19.47
N SER A 477 -7.05 -15.13 -18.46
CA SER A 477 -6.45 -14.85 -17.17
C SER A 477 -6.16 -16.15 -16.42
N THR A 478 -5.29 -16.11 -15.44
CA THR A 478 -4.98 -17.22 -14.53
C THR A 478 -5.70 -17.11 -13.18
N ALA A 479 -6.38 -15.99 -12.92
CA ALA A 479 -7.18 -15.72 -11.72
C ALA A 479 -8.44 -14.94 -12.09
N SER A 480 -9.44 -14.89 -11.20
CA SER A 480 -10.66 -14.10 -11.42
C SER A 480 -10.44 -12.60 -11.16
N SER A 481 -9.31 -12.22 -10.60
CA SER A 481 -8.95 -10.83 -10.29
C SER A 481 -7.48 -10.55 -10.60
N ILE A 482 -7.21 -9.41 -11.24
CA ILE A 482 -5.86 -8.85 -11.37
C ILE A 482 -5.31 -8.38 -10.02
N MET A 483 -6.17 -8.15 -9.04
CA MET A 483 -5.79 -7.73 -7.69
C MET A 483 -5.34 -8.89 -6.79
N ASP A 484 -5.27 -10.10 -7.33
CA ASP A 484 -4.65 -11.26 -6.68
C ASP A 484 -3.14 -11.28 -6.93
N TYR A 485 -2.38 -11.84 -6.00
CA TYR A 485 -0.97 -12.14 -6.21
C TYR A 485 -0.76 -13.52 -6.85
N ALA A 486 -1.64 -13.91 -7.77
CA ALA A 486 -1.58 -15.17 -8.49
C ALA A 486 -0.27 -15.39 -9.29
N ARG A 487 0.44 -14.31 -9.61
CA ARG A 487 1.69 -14.29 -10.39
C ARG A 487 1.51 -14.99 -11.73
N PHE A 488 2.33 -16.03 -12.02
CA PHE A 488 2.28 -16.74 -13.31
C PHE A 488 1.82 -18.20 -13.14
N ASN A 489 1.27 -18.80 -14.21
CA ASN A 489 0.69 -20.13 -14.18
C ASN A 489 1.75 -21.22 -14.01
N TYR A 490 2.13 -21.50 -12.77
CA TYR A 490 3.05 -22.58 -12.43
C TYR A 490 2.41 -23.98 -12.47
N ILE A 491 1.09 -24.07 -12.66
CA ILE A 491 0.34 -25.34 -12.73
C ILE A 491 0.47 -25.98 -14.12
N ALA A 492 0.59 -25.17 -15.17
CA ALA A 492 0.73 -25.64 -16.54
C ALA A 492 1.94 -26.56 -16.70
N GLN A 493 1.75 -27.68 -17.44
CA GLN A 493 2.76 -28.67 -17.65
C GLN A 493 3.20 -28.72 -19.13
N PRO A 494 4.43 -29.16 -19.42
CA PRO A 494 4.84 -29.44 -20.80
C PRO A 494 3.83 -30.35 -21.52
N GLY A 495 3.32 -29.87 -22.66
CA GLY A 495 2.31 -30.58 -23.46
C GLY A 495 0.88 -30.13 -23.24
N ASP A 496 0.57 -29.31 -22.23
CA ASP A 496 -0.79 -28.79 -22.02
C ASP A 496 -1.21 -27.75 -23.08
N GLY A 497 -0.26 -27.11 -23.77
CA GLY A 497 -0.52 -26.13 -24.83
C GLY A 497 -1.03 -24.76 -24.34
N VAL A 498 -1.00 -24.52 -23.04
CA VAL A 498 -1.45 -23.27 -22.41
C VAL A 498 -0.57 -22.09 -22.86
N LYS A 499 -1.20 -21.02 -23.32
CA LYS A 499 -0.54 -19.79 -23.79
C LYS A 499 -0.72 -18.61 -22.82
N VAL A 500 -1.88 -18.52 -22.17
CA VAL A 500 -2.15 -17.46 -21.19
C VAL A 500 -1.56 -17.89 -19.85
N LEU A 501 -0.43 -17.29 -19.49
CA LEU A 501 0.37 -17.66 -18.32
C LEU A 501 0.35 -16.58 -17.22
N SER A 502 -0.26 -15.43 -17.46
CA SER A 502 -0.36 -14.30 -16.52
C SER A 502 -1.81 -13.94 -16.19
N PRO A 503 -2.07 -13.33 -15.03
CA PRO A 503 -3.38 -12.75 -14.73
C PRO A 503 -3.66 -11.50 -15.57
N HIS A 504 -4.92 -11.26 -15.86
CA HIS A 504 -5.47 -10.06 -16.49
C HIS A 504 -6.76 -9.65 -15.78
N ILE A 505 -7.40 -8.57 -16.24
CA ILE A 505 -8.73 -8.16 -15.75
C ILE A 505 -9.69 -9.34 -15.83
N GLY A 506 -10.20 -9.72 -14.68
CA GLY A 506 -11.06 -10.89 -14.52
C GLY A 506 -12.52 -10.53 -14.16
N PRO A 507 -13.36 -11.57 -14.00
CA PRO A 507 -14.77 -11.38 -13.62
C PRO A 507 -14.96 -10.60 -12.32
N TYR A 508 -14.11 -10.83 -11.31
CA TYR A 508 -14.17 -10.09 -10.05
C TYR A 508 -13.87 -8.60 -10.25
N ASP A 509 -12.86 -8.26 -11.05
CA ASP A 509 -12.48 -6.87 -11.27
C ASP A 509 -13.62 -6.08 -11.95
N MET A 510 -14.26 -6.68 -12.95
CA MET A 510 -15.43 -6.11 -13.60
C MET A 510 -16.61 -5.92 -12.63
N PHE A 511 -16.85 -6.91 -11.75
CA PHE A 511 -17.85 -6.83 -10.69
C PHE A 511 -17.52 -5.72 -9.67
N ALA A 512 -16.28 -5.63 -9.22
CA ALA A 512 -15.86 -4.64 -8.24
C ALA A 512 -15.95 -3.20 -8.81
N ILE A 513 -15.50 -2.98 -10.05
CA ILE A 513 -15.66 -1.68 -10.72
C ILE A 513 -17.13 -1.35 -10.94
N GLU A 514 -17.97 -2.31 -11.33
CA GLU A 514 -19.41 -2.05 -11.46
C GLU A 514 -20.03 -1.65 -10.12
N TYR A 515 -19.68 -2.33 -9.02
CA TYR A 515 -20.12 -1.94 -7.66
C TYR A 515 -19.69 -0.52 -7.30
N GLY A 516 -18.41 -0.19 -7.50
CA GLY A 516 -17.84 1.09 -7.10
C GLY A 516 -18.26 2.27 -7.98
N TYR A 517 -18.44 2.04 -9.28
CA TYR A 517 -18.51 3.13 -10.27
C TYR A 517 -19.81 3.26 -11.04
N ARG A 518 -20.74 2.27 -11.02
CA ARG A 518 -22.04 2.43 -11.64
C ARG A 518 -22.78 3.61 -11.00
N TRP A 519 -23.21 4.56 -11.83
CA TRP A 519 -24.00 5.71 -11.38
C TRP A 519 -25.50 5.38 -11.35
N TYR A 520 -26.15 5.62 -10.23
CA TYR A 520 -27.56 5.30 -10.03
C TYR A 520 -28.48 6.54 -10.04
N GLY A 521 -27.91 7.74 -10.20
CA GLY A 521 -28.69 8.98 -10.21
C GLY A 521 -29.37 9.30 -8.88
N LYS A 522 -28.77 8.84 -7.77
CA LYS A 522 -29.25 9.08 -6.42
C LYS A 522 -28.53 10.26 -5.78
N ASN A 523 -29.15 10.84 -4.74
CA ASN A 523 -28.64 12.02 -4.07
C ASN A 523 -28.00 11.71 -2.72
N THR A 524 -28.31 10.56 -2.12
CA THR A 524 -27.77 10.13 -0.83
C THR A 524 -27.27 8.69 -0.90
N PRO A 525 -26.27 8.32 -0.07
CA PRO A 525 -25.78 6.95 0.02
C PRO A 525 -26.87 5.94 0.42
N GLU A 526 -27.81 6.36 1.26
CA GLU A 526 -28.93 5.53 1.75
C GLU A 526 -29.87 5.12 0.61
N GLU A 527 -30.11 6.02 -0.36
CA GLU A 527 -30.92 5.71 -1.54
C GLU A 527 -30.30 4.66 -2.46
N GLU A 528 -28.95 4.56 -2.46
CA GLU A 528 -28.24 3.53 -3.21
C GLU A 528 -28.20 2.16 -2.51
N LYS A 529 -28.33 2.12 -1.19
CA LYS A 529 -28.11 0.92 -0.36
C LYS A 529 -28.90 -0.31 -0.84
N THR A 530 -30.19 -0.15 -1.16
CA THR A 530 -31.03 -1.25 -1.66
C THR A 530 -30.60 -1.71 -3.07
N LEU A 531 -30.16 -0.78 -3.94
CA LEU A 531 -29.69 -1.11 -5.29
C LEU A 531 -28.40 -1.91 -5.24
N LEU A 532 -27.48 -1.49 -4.38
CA LEU A 532 -26.21 -2.18 -4.16
C LEU A 532 -26.43 -3.57 -3.53
N PHE A 533 -27.32 -3.68 -2.55
CA PHE A 533 -27.68 -5.00 -2.00
C PHE A 533 -28.24 -5.95 -3.08
N ASN A 534 -29.17 -5.46 -3.91
CA ASN A 534 -29.71 -6.25 -5.01
C ASN A 534 -28.69 -6.61 -6.09
N PHE A 535 -27.66 -5.77 -6.27
CA PHE A 535 -26.53 -6.06 -7.14
C PHE A 535 -25.70 -7.21 -6.56
N LEU A 536 -25.31 -7.12 -5.29
CA LEU A 536 -24.50 -8.14 -4.61
C LEU A 536 -25.22 -9.51 -4.55
N SER A 537 -26.52 -9.53 -4.30
CA SER A 537 -27.30 -10.77 -4.20
C SER A 537 -27.38 -11.58 -5.51
N LYS A 538 -27.07 -10.95 -6.65
CA LYS A 538 -26.96 -11.62 -7.96
C LYS A 538 -25.58 -12.18 -8.27
N HIS A 539 -24.55 -11.81 -7.48
CA HIS A 539 -23.16 -12.17 -7.71
C HIS A 539 -22.63 -13.06 -6.58
N THR A 540 -23.18 -14.28 -6.49
CA THR A 540 -22.87 -15.24 -5.41
C THR A 540 -21.89 -16.34 -5.84
N ASP A 541 -21.55 -16.42 -7.12
CA ASP A 541 -20.61 -17.41 -7.67
C ASP A 541 -19.21 -17.22 -7.08
N ARG A 542 -18.43 -18.28 -7.11
CA ARG A 542 -17.02 -18.28 -6.63
C ARG A 542 -16.15 -17.25 -7.35
N LEU A 543 -16.49 -16.86 -8.58
CA LEU A 543 -15.76 -15.88 -9.38
C LEU A 543 -15.80 -14.47 -8.77
N TYR A 544 -16.75 -14.19 -7.88
CA TYR A 544 -16.99 -12.89 -7.24
C TYR A 544 -16.62 -12.87 -5.76
N LYS A 545 -16.02 -13.95 -5.24
CA LYS A 545 -15.61 -14.02 -3.84
C LYS A 545 -14.42 -13.08 -3.58
N TYR A 546 -14.41 -12.54 -2.36
CA TYR A 546 -13.40 -11.61 -1.90
C TYR A 546 -12.84 -12.03 -0.55
N SER A 547 -11.52 -11.98 -0.45
CA SER A 547 -10.78 -12.00 0.81
C SER A 547 -9.46 -11.26 0.67
N GLU A 548 -9.06 -10.57 1.73
CA GLU A 548 -7.78 -9.85 1.79
C GLU A 548 -6.58 -10.78 1.91
N ALA A 549 -5.41 -10.18 1.73
CA ALA A 549 -4.15 -10.88 1.97
C ALA A 549 -4.06 -11.37 3.42
N GLN A 550 -3.63 -12.60 3.58
CA GLN A 550 -3.24 -13.19 4.85
C GLN A 550 -1.72 -13.42 4.84
N ASP A 551 -1.08 -13.36 5.99
CA ASP A 551 0.31 -13.80 6.10
C ASP A 551 0.40 -15.28 5.70
N VAL A 552 1.33 -15.61 4.81
CA VAL A 552 1.48 -16.98 4.28
C VAL A 552 1.67 -18.01 5.38
N ARG A 553 2.37 -17.64 6.45
CA ARG A 553 2.61 -18.53 7.61
C ARG A 553 1.40 -18.66 8.52
N ASP A 554 0.60 -17.62 8.65
CA ASP A 554 -0.56 -17.53 9.55
C ASP A 554 -1.91 -17.66 8.81
N ALA A 555 -1.90 -17.99 7.52
CA ALA A 555 -3.12 -18.14 6.74
C ALA A 555 -4.08 -19.15 7.42
N VAL A 556 -5.30 -18.68 7.67
CA VAL A 556 -6.38 -19.47 8.30
C VAL A 556 -7.30 -20.05 7.25
N ASP A 557 -7.69 -19.25 6.24
CA ASP A 557 -8.46 -19.72 5.09
C ASP A 557 -7.50 -20.13 3.97
N PRO A 558 -7.41 -21.44 3.65
CA PRO A 558 -6.50 -21.91 2.60
C PRO A 558 -6.90 -21.49 1.19
N ARG A 559 -8.02 -20.78 1.02
CA ARG A 559 -8.50 -20.25 -0.27
C ARG A 559 -8.03 -18.84 -0.55
N ALA A 560 -7.45 -18.16 0.45
CA ALA A 560 -7.05 -16.76 0.36
C ALA A 560 -5.58 -16.60 0.75
N GLN A 561 -4.69 -16.97 -0.15
CA GLN A 561 -3.25 -16.98 0.07
C GLN A 561 -2.51 -16.16 -1.00
N ASN A 562 -1.31 -15.74 -0.69
CA ASN A 562 -0.43 -15.05 -1.64
C ASN A 562 0.27 -16.07 -2.54
N GLU A 563 0.34 -15.81 -3.84
CA GLU A 563 1.10 -16.56 -4.83
C GLU A 563 0.65 -18.02 -5.02
N ASP A 564 -0.55 -18.36 -4.55
CA ASP A 564 -1.17 -19.65 -4.84
C ASP A 564 -2.01 -19.62 -6.13
N LEU A 565 -2.35 -20.78 -6.65
CA LEU A 565 -3.22 -20.95 -7.81
C LEU A 565 -4.11 -22.18 -7.65
N GLY A 566 -5.34 -22.05 -8.13
CA GLY A 566 -6.28 -23.16 -8.20
C GLY A 566 -6.98 -23.45 -6.88
N ASP A 567 -7.95 -24.34 -6.94
CA ASP A 567 -8.84 -24.68 -5.83
C ASP A 567 -8.40 -25.90 -5.00
N ASP A 568 -7.30 -26.51 -5.38
CA ASP A 568 -6.67 -27.64 -4.68
C ASP A 568 -5.19 -27.34 -4.42
N PRO A 569 -4.82 -26.76 -3.26
CA PRO A 569 -3.44 -26.41 -2.94
C PRO A 569 -2.47 -27.59 -2.99
N VAL A 570 -2.91 -28.80 -2.62
CA VAL A 570 -2.05 -30.00 -2.69
C VAL A 570 -1.75 -30.36 -4.15
N ARG A 571 -2.77 -30.40 -4.99
CA ARG A 571 -2.64 -30.71 -6.42
C ARG A 571 -1.82 -29.64 -7.14
N SER A 572 -2.10 -28.37 -6.89
CA SER A 572 -1.38 -27.23 -7.47
C SER A 572 0.10 -27.24 -7.11
N SER A 573 0.41 -27.42 -5.82
CA SER A 573 1.79 -27.48 -5.33
C SER A 573 2.57 -28.67 -5.87
N LEU A 574 1.95 -29.84 -5.98
CA LEU A 574 2.59 -31.02 -6.62
C LEU A 574 2.94 -30.74 -8.08
N LEU A 575 2.05 -30.15 -8.86
CA LEU A 575 2.31 -29.74 -10.25
C LEU A 575 3.44 -28.71 -10.34
N GLY A 576 3.44 -27.73 -9.43
CA GLY A 576 4.54 -26.75 -9.31
C GLY A 576 5.87 -27.41 -9.00
N ILE A 577 5.92 -28.33 -8.02
CA ILE A 577 7.13 -29.08 -7.66
C ILE A 577 7.63 -29.93 -8.85
N GLU A 578 6.74 -30.54 -9.61
CA GLU A 578 7.12 -31.29 -10.83
C GLU A 578 7.80 -30.36 -11.86
N ASN A 579 7.35 -29.11 -11.97
CA ASN A 579 8.03 -28.12 -12.80
C ASN A 579 9.39 -27.71 -12.22
N LEU A 580 9.51 -27.48 -10.91
CA LEU A 580 10.80 -27.17 -10.27
C LEU A 580 11.82 -28.32 -10.45
N LYS A 581 11.39 -29.58 -10.36
CA LYS A 581 12.24 -30.74 -10.63
C LYS A 581 12.82 -30.75 -12.05
N ARG A 582 12.09 -30.16 -13.02
CA ARG A 582 12.60 -30.03 -14.42
C ARG A 582 13.51 -28.82 -14.56
N ILE A 583 13.32 -27.76 -13.80
CA ILE A 583 14.09 -26.49 -13.85
C ILE A 583 15.48 -26.68 -13.23
N VAL A 584 15.57 -27.30 -12.04
CA VAL A 584 16.81 -27.39 -11.26
C VAL A 584 18.00 -27.90 -12.09
N PRO A 585 17.88 -29.01 -12.87
CA PRO A 585 18.99 -29.51 -13.70
C PRO A 585 19.39 -28.54 -14.83
N GLN A 586 18.55 -27.58 -15.18
CA GLN A 586 18.77 -26.68 -16.32
C GLN A 586 19.34 -25.32 -15.88
N ILE A 587 19.40 -25.01 -14.58
CA ILE A 587 19.77 -23.69 -14.07
C ILE A 587 21.12 -23.25 -14.62
N LEU A 588 22.14 -24.07 -14.55
CA LEU A 588 23.48 -23.72 -15.06
C LEU A 588 23.45 -23.39 -16.55
N GLN A 589 22.71 -24.16 -17.34
CA GLN A 589 22.56 -23.93 -18.78
C GLN A 589 21.82 -22.60 -19.06
N TRP A 590 20.68 -22.36 -18.37
CA TRP A 590 19.84 -21.19 -18.62
C TRP A 590 20.50 -19.87 -18.18
N THR A 591 21.42 -19.93 -17.22
CA THR A 591 22.10 -18.74 -16.68
C THR A 591 23.46 -18.48 -17.29
N THR A 592 23.97 -19.35 -18.16
CA THR A 592 25.26 -19.16 -18.85
C THR A 592 25.11 -18.24 -20.05
N THR A 593 25.77 -17.09 -20.04
CA THR A 593 25.77 -16.08 -21.13
C THR A 593 26.90 -16.28 -22.14
N GLY A 594 27.95 -17.03 -21.77
CA GLY A 594 29.17 -17.23 -22.58
C GLY A 594 30.20 -16.09 -22.43
N GLU A 595 29.97 -15.12 -21.57
CA GLU A 595 30.93 -14.06 -21.26
C GLU A 595 32.14 -14.63 -20.52
N LYS A 596 33.36 -14.17 -20.91
CA LYS A 596 34.58 -14.53 -20.21
C LYS A 596 34.59 -13.93 -18.79
N GLY A 597 34.78 -14.79 -17.80
CA GLY A 597 34.80 -14.36 -16.38
C GLY A 597 33.44 -14.25 -15.75
N GLN A 598 32.37 -14.69 -16.42
CA GLN A 598 31.03 -14.78 -15.81
C GLN A 598 31.09 -15.59 -14.52
N THR A 599 30.51 -15.07 -13.45
CA THR A 599 30.35 -15.76 -12.17
C THR A 599 29.07 -16.59 -12.15
N TYR A 600 28.94 -17.45 -11.13
CA TYR A 600 27.68 -18.20 -10.91
C TYR A 600 26.62 -17.42 -10.13
N GLU A 601 26.69 -16.09 -10.11
CA GLU A 601 25.74 -15.26 -9.37
C GLU A 601 24.29 -15.43 -9.90
N GLU A 602 24.11 -15.42 -11.21
CA GLU A 602 22.78 -15.64 -11.83
C GLU A 602 22.25 -17.05 -11.54
N ALA A 603 23.12 -18.06 -11.58
CA ALA A 603 22.74 -19.41 -11.21
C ALA A 603 22.36 -19.54 -9.72
N SER A 604 23.11 -18.87 -8.85
CA SER A 604 22.79 -18.79 -7.42
C SER A 604 21.45 -18.12 -7.20
N ARG A 605 21.20 -16.98 -7.85
CA ARG A 605 19.94 -16.23 -7.74
C ARG A 605 18.73 -17.08 -8.17
N LEU A 606 18.82 -17.73 -9.32
CA LEU A 606 17.75 -18.57 -9.84
C LEU A 606 17.53 -19.82 -8.95
N TYR A 607 18.62 -20.42 -8.45
CA TYR A 607 18.51 -21.57 -7.55
C TYR A 607 17.80 -21.22 -6.23
N TYR A 608 18.14 -20.07 -5.63
CA TYR A 608 17.46 -19.61 -4.43
C TYR A 608 16.01 -19.19 -4.70
N ALA A 609 15.71 -18.65 -5.88
CA ALA A 609 14.32 -18.37 -6.30
C ALA A 609 13.50 -19.67 -6.41
N VAL A 610 14.10 -20.77 -6.92
CA VAL A 610 13.47 -22.11 -6.91
C VAL A 610 13.22 -22.62 -5.50
N ILE A 611 14.17 -22.46 -4.58
CA ILE A 611 14.01 -22.84 -3.17
C ILE A 611 12.89 -22.03 -2.50
N ASN A 612 12.83 -20.74 -2.74
CA ASN A 612 11.78 -19.89 -2.23
C ASN A 612 10.40 -20.30 -2.76
N GLN A 613 10.29 -20.58 -4.06
CA GLN A 613 9.05 -21.05 -4.67
C GLN A 613 8.60 -22.42 -4.12
N TRP A 614 9.53 -23.35 -3.90
CA TRP A 614 9.24 -24.62 -3.21
C TRP A 614 8.71 -24.37 -1.80
N ASN A 615 9.32 -23.43 -1.06
CA ASN A 615 8.89 -23.09 0.27
C ASN A 615 7.47 -22.49 0.29
N ASN A 616 7.12 -21.63 -0.68
CA ASN A 616 5.75 -21.11 -0.83
C ASN A 616 4.74 -22.25 -1.00
N TYR A 617 5.04 -23.25 -1.83
CA TYR A 617 4.18 -24.42 -2.02
C TYR A 617 3.93 -25.22 -0.73
N LEU A 618 4.92 -25.29 0.17
CA LEU A 618 4.76 -25.94 1.47
C LEU A 618 3.73 -25.18 2.33
N TYR A 619 3.80 -23.85 2.35
CA TYR A 619 2.88 -23.02 3.13
C TYR A 619 1.46 -23.03 2.56
N HIS A 620 1.30 -23.00 1.24
CA HIS A 620 -0.01 -23.13 0.61
C HIS A 620 -0.75 -24.40 1.05
N VAL A 621 -0.02 -25.48 1.19
CA VAL A 621 -0.59 -26.74 1.66
C VAL A 621 -0.79 -26.75 3.17
N LEU A 622 0.17 -26.20 3.94
CA LEU A 622 0.11 -26.13 5.40
C LEU A 622 -1.17 -25.45 5.92
N ALA A 623 -1.64 -24.40 5.23
CA ALA A 623 -2.85 -23.65 5.59
C ALA A 623 -4.11 -24.52 5.70
N ASN A 624 -4.14 -25.68 5.04
CA ASN A 624 -5.28 -26.61 5.14
C ASN A 624 -5.37 -27.30 6.51
N ILE A 625 -4.23 -27.55 7.20
CA ILE A 625 -4.22 -28.22 8.48
C ILE A 625 -4.67 -27.25 9.58
N GLY A 626 -5.78 -27.55 10.25
CA GLY A 626 -6.43 -26.63 11.18
C GLY A 626 -6.99 -25.38 10.48
N GLY A 627 -7.22 -25.44 9.17
CA GLY A 627 -7.76 -24.35 8.37
C GLY A 627 -9.28 -24.16 8.57
N ILE A 628 -9.74 -22.95 8.34
CA ILE A 628 -11.14 -22.53 8.40
C ILE A 628 -11.47 -21.72 7.16
N TYR A 629 -12.51 -22.09 6.44
CA TYR A 629 -13.11 -21.28 5.38
C TYR A 629 -13.89 -20.12 6.01
N ILE A 630 -13.61 -18.92 5.56
CA ILE A 630 -14.20 -17.68 6.08
C ILE A 630 -15.06 -17.04 4.97
N GLU A 631 -16.36 -16.91 5.22
CA GLU A 631 -17.28 -16.29 4.27
C GLU A 631 -17.73 -14.92 4.76
N ASN A 632 -17.69 -13.94 3.89
CA ASN A 632 -18.23 -12.59 4.13
C ASN A 632 -19.78 -12.65 4.04
N THR A 633 -20.41 -13.05 5.14
CA THR A 633 -21.85 -13.30 5.18
C THR A 633 -22.67 -12.08 5.59
N THR A 634 -23.88 -11.99 5.05
CA THR A 634 -24.91 -11.02 5.49
C THR A 634 -26.16 -11.77 5.91
N VAL A 635 -27.01 -11.11 6.71
CA VAL A 635 -28.29 -11.68 7.15
C VAL A 635 -29.13 -12.07 5.92
N GLY A 636 -29.54 -13.32 5.85
CA GLY A 636 -30.30 -13.87 4.73
C GLY A 636 -29.50 -14.67 3.71
N ASP A 637 -28.19 -14.68 3.76
CA ASP A 637 -27.35 -15.47 2.82
C ASP A 637 -27.53 -17.01 2.98
N GLY A 638 -27.95 -17.46 4.15
CA GLY A 638 -28.18 -18.88 4.41
C GLY A 638 -26.92 -19.76 4.52
N ILE A 639 -25.73 -19.13 4.54
CA ILE A 639 -24.42 -19.80 4.68
C ILE A 639 -23.76 -19.41 6.02
N LYS A 640 -22.89 -20.29 6.51
CA LYS A 640 -22.14 -20.04 7.74
C LYS A 640 -20.94 -19.16 7.46
N THR A 641 -20.63 -18.25 8.40
CA THR A 641 -19.42 -17.41 8.32
C THR A 641 -18.14 -18.25 8.40
N TYR A 642 -18.14 -19.31 9.24
CA TYR A 642 -16.97 -20.16 9.45
C TYR A 642 -17.31 -21.63 9.18
N THR A 643 -16.44 -22.32 8.42
CA THR A 643 -16.55 -23.76 8.18
C THR A 643 -15.17 -24.36 8.19
N PHE A 644 -14.95 -25.43 8.99
CA PHE A 644 -13.66 -26.09 9.07
C PHE A 644 -13.34 -26.83 7.76
N VAL A 645 -12.05 -26.85 7.41
CA VAL A 645 -11.56 -27.64 6.26
C VAL A 645 -11.82 -29.11 6.50
N GLU A 646 -12.24 -29.82 5.48
CA GLU A 646 -12.61 -31.22 5.50
C GLU A 646 -11.43 -32.10 5.94
N LYS A 647 -11.71 -33.17 6.67
CA LYS A 647 -10.71 -34.11 7.22
C LYS A 647 -9.78 -34.66 6.13
N GLU A 648 -10.36 -35.06 5.01
CA GLU A 648 -9.64 -35.65 3.88
C GLU A 648 -8.61 -34.69 3.28
N LYS A 649 -8.95 -33.41 3.17
CA LYS A 649 -8.02 -32.36 2.69
C LYS A 649 -6.89 -32.14 3.67
N GLN A 650 -7.16 -32.11 4.97
CA GLN A 650 -6.15 -31.97 6.01
C GLN A 650 -5.18 -33.18 6.03
N GLN A 651 -5.70 -34.40 5.88
CA GLN A 651 -4.90 -35.62 5.76
C GLN A 651 -4.02 -35.59 4.50
N ALA A 652 -4.57 -35.14 3.37
CA ALA A 652 -3.79 -35.00 2.13
C ALA A 652 -2.68 -33.95 2.30
N ALA A 653 -2.96 -32.86 2.97
CA ALA A 653 -1.97 -31.82 3.28
C ALA A 653 -0.84 -32.34 4.18
N LEU A 654 -1.17 -33.06 5.25
CA LEU A 654 -0.16 -33.71 6.09
C LEU A 654 0.71 -34.67 5.26
N LYS A 655 0.10 -35.55 4.45
CA LYS A 655 0.83 -36.49 3.60
C LYS A 655 1.80 -35.78 2.65
N PHE A 656 1.37 -34.63 2.09
CA PHE A 656 2.24 -33.84 1.22
C PHE A 656 3.46 -33.31 2.00
N LEU A 657 3.26 -32.70 3.19
CA LEU A 657 4.35 -32.16 3.99
C LEU A 657 5.32 -33.26 4.47
N LEU A 658 4.80 -34.42 4.85
CA LEU A 658 5.63 -35.57 5.20
C LEU A 658 6.56 -36.01 4.04
N ASN A 659 6.07 -35.93 2.81
CA ASN A 659 6.85 -36.37 1.63
C ASN A 659 7.79 -35.29 1.09
N GLU A 660 7.35 -34.02 1.04
CA GLU A 660 8.06 -32.96 0.31
C GLU A 660 9.05 -32.17 1.15
N VAL A 661 8.88 -32.12 2.49
CA VAL A 661 9.79 -31.37 3.38
C VAL A 661 10.28 -32.20 4.58
N LEU A 662 9.41 -33.03 5.18
CA LEU A 662 9.80 -33.89 6.32
C LEU A 662 10.46 -35.20 5.87
N THR A 663 10.79 -35.31 4.59
CA THR A 663 11.69 -36.27 3.96
C THR A 663 12.71 -35.47 3.15
N TYR A 664 13.96 -35.93 3.08
CA TYR A 664 15.03 -35.19 2.37
C TYR A 664 14.77 -35.09 0.86
N PRO A 665 14.49 -33.89 0.32
CA PRO A 665 14.17 -33.72 -1.09
C PRO A 665 15.47 -33.66 -1.92
N LYS A 666 16.01 -34.83 -2.26
CA LYS A 666 17.26 -34.97 -3.00
C LYS A 666 17.29 -34.22 -4.32
N TRP A 667 16.14 -34.15 -5.03
CA TRP A 667 16.00 -33.44 -6.29
C TRP A 667 16.33 -31.93 -6.19
N LEU A 668 16.18 -31.35 -4.99
CA LEU A 668 16.42 -29.93 -4.74
C LEU A 668 17.82 -29.68 -4.19
N PHE A 669 18.34 -30.54 -3.31
CA PHE A 669 19.58 -30.28 -2.56
C PHE A 669 20.79 -31.12 -2.97
N ASP A 670 20.59 -32.30 -3.55
CA ASP A 670 21.69 -33.14 -4.12
C ASP A 670 21.87 -32.84 -5.62
N THR A 671 22.21 -31.56 -5.94
CA THR A 671 22.19 -31.07 -7.31
C THR A 671 23.56 -30.55 -7.74
N GLU A 672 23.84 -30.54 -9.04
CA GLU A 672 25.06 -29.98 -9.59
C GLU A 672 25.12 -28.46 -9.33
N VAL A 673 24.03 -27.73 -9.52
CA VAL A 673 23.99 -26.30 -9.30
C VAL A 673 24.37 -25.93 -7.86
N GLY A 674 23.98 -26.74 -6.88
CA GLY A 674 24.35 -26.53 -5.47
C GLY A 674 25.84 -26.54 -5.18
N GLN A 675 26.64 -27.13 -6.09
CA GLN A 675 28.11 -27.14 -5.96
C GLN A 675 28.76 -25.84 -6.45
N TYR A 676 28.07 -25.05 -7.26
CA TYR A 676 28.56 -23.80 -7.84
C TYR A 676 27.98 -22.55 -7.16
N THR A 677 26.89 -22.70 -6.40
CA THR A 677 26.32 -21.60 -5.63
C THR A 677 27.12 -21.35 -4.36
N TYR A 678 27.57 -20.15 -4.16
CA TYR A 678 28.40 -19.77 -3.01
C TYR A 678 27.91 -18.48 -2.38
N LEU A 679 28.32 -18.27 -1.13
CA LEU A 679 28.01 -17.08 -0.37
C LEU A 679 28.81 -15.88 -0.88
N LEU A 680 28.22 -14.70 -0.82
CA LEU A 680 28.89 -13.43 -1.11
C LEU A 680 30.11 -13.24 -0.21
N ARG A 681 31.10 -12.48 -0.69
CA ARG A 681 32.41 -12.28 -0.02
C ARG A 681 32.34 -11.74 1.40
N ASN A 682 31.24 -11.16 1.81
CA ASN A 682 31.02 -10.61 3.15
C ASN A 682 30.79 -11.68 4.22
N THR A 683 30.64 -12.95 3.84
CA THR A 683 30.43 -14.03 4.78
C THR A 683 31.76 -14.48 5.34
N PRO A 684 31.88 -14.66 6.66
CA PRO A 684 33.11 -15.19 7.26
C PRO A 684 33.50 -16.55 6.66
N VAL A 685 34.77 -16.74 6.39
CA VAL A 685 35.33 -18.03 5.88
C VAL A 685 34.94 -19.15 6.84
N GLY A 686 34.37 -20.22 6.31
CA GLY A 686 34.00 -21.43 7.07
C GLY A 686 32.57 -21.42 7.60
N LYS A 687 31.79 -20.32 7.48
CA LYS A 687 30.36 -20.33 7.74
C LYS A 687 29.57 -20.66 6.47
N GLN A 688 28.80 -21.73 6.49
CA GLN A 688 27.89 -22.11 5.40
C GLN A 688 26.44 -21.82 5.81
N GLU A 689 26.10 -20.56 6.01
CA GLU A 689 24.78 -20.14 6.48
C GLU A 689 23.66 -20.51 5.49
N ASN A 690 24.00 -20.59 4.20
CA ASN A 690 23.07 -21.02 3.14
C ASN A 690 23.39 -22.42 2.59
N ALA A 691 24.09 -23.27 3.37
CA ALA A 691 24.27 -24.65 2.95
C ALA A 691 22.91 -25.36 2.76
N PRO A 692 22.75 -26.22 1.78
CA PRO A 692 21.53 -26.98 1.54
C PRO A 692 20.97 -27.66 2.79
N THR A 693 21.88 -28.21 3.62
CA THR A 693 21.51 -28.84 4.90
C THR A 693 20.93 -27.83 5.91
N GLN A 694 21.46 -26.61 5.95
CA GLN A 694 20.96 -25.58 6.85
C GLN A 694 19.62 -25.00 6.35
N ILE A 695 19.46 -24.81 5.03
CA ILE A 695 18.22 -24.36 4.42
C ILE A 695 17.09 -25.36 4.72
N LEU A 696 17.32 -26.64 4.48
CA LEU A 696 16.34 -27.68 4.79
C LEU A 696 16.03 -27.76 6.28
N LYS A 697 17.05 -27.70 7.13
CA LYS A 697 16.85 -27.67 8.58
C LYS A 697 15.94 -26.53 9.01
N ASN A 698 16.16 -25.35 8.48
CA ASN A 698 15.32 -24.17 8.77
C ASN A 698 13.89 -24.37 8.25
N ALA A 699 13.70 -24.81 7.01
CA ALA A 699 12.38 -25.07 6.45
C ALA A 699 11.62 -26.12 7.28
N GLN A 700 12.27 -27.21 7.67
CA GLN A 700 11.67 -28.22 8.56
C GLN A 700 11.29 -27.66 9.92
N ALA A 701 12.17 -26.85 10.54
CA ALA A 701 11.91 -26.24 11.83
C ALA A 701 10.69 -25.30 11.77
N TYR A 702 10.63 -24.44 10.75
CA TYR A 702 9.50 -23.50 10.60
C TYR A 702 8.18 -24.25 10.35
N ILE A 703 8.16 -25.23 9.44
CA ILE A 703 6.97 -26.04 9.20
C ILE A 703 6.50 -26.77 10.47
N LEU A 704 7.42 -27.32 11.25
CA LEU A 704 7.08 -28.00 12.51
C LEU A 704 6.56 -27.02 13.58
N TRP A 705 7.17 -25.84 13.71
CA TRP A 705 6.69 -24.80 14.63
C TRP A 705 5.28 -24.33 14.25
N ASP A 706 5.02 -24.11 12.95
CA ASP A 706 3.72 -23.69 12.47
C ASP A 706 2.66 -24.81 12.59
N LEU A 707 3.03 -26.09 12.38
CA LEU A 707 2.14 -27.25 12.62
C LEU A 707 1.75 -27.40 14.08
N LEU A 708 2.71 -27.14 14.99
CA LEU A 708 2.54 -27.27 16.43
C LEU A 708 2.16 -25.95 17.11
N GLY A 709 1.95 -24.92 16.33
CA GLY A 709 1.55 -23.60 16.82
C GLY A 709 0.18 -23.66 17.50
N ASN A 710 0.10 -23.03 18.67
CA ASN A 710 -1.05 -23.11 19.57
C ASN A 710 -2.37 -22.71 18.90
N ASN A 711 -2.40 -21.62 18.14
CA ASN A 711 -3.60 -21.19 17.45
C ASN A 711 -4.13 -22.27 16.49
N ARG A 712 -3.24 -22.98 15.79
CA ARG A 712 -3.58 -24.06 14.88
C ARG A 712 -4.13 -25.27 15.64
N LEU A 713 -3.44 -25.69 16.70
CA LEU A 713 -3.87 -26.79 17.53
C LEU A 713 -5.22 -26.51 18.21
N MET A 714 -5.44 -25.29 18.68
CA MET A 714 -6.73 -24.87 19.24
C MET A 714 -7.85 -24.94 18.20
N ARG A 715 -7.64 -24.50 16.96
CA ARG A 715 -8.63 -24.65 15.88
C ARG A 715 -8.94 -26.12 15.57
N MET A 716 -7.94 -27.00 15.63
CA MET A 716 -8.15 -28.44 15.47
C MET A 716 -8.97 -29.04 16.61
N ILE A 717 -8.70 -28.65 17.86
CA ILE A 717 -9.46 -29.09 19.06
C ILE A 717 -10.91 -28.59 18.97
N GLU A 718 -11.10 -27.34 18.56
CA GLU A 718 -12.44 -26.79 18.36
C GLU A 718 -13.20 -27.54 17.25
N ASN A 719 -12.53 -27.83 16.13
CA ASN A 719 -13.10 -28.65 15.06
C ASN A 719 -13.54 -30.03 15.59
N GLU A 720 -12.70 -30.68 16.39
CA GLU A 720 -13.05 -31.97 17.01
C GLU A 720 -14.25 -31.86 17.94
N SER A 721 -14.32 -30.79 18.74
CA SER A 721 -15.45 -30.56 19.66
C SER A 721 -16.79 -30.36 18.92
N VAL A 722 -16.76 -29.73 17.74
CA VAL A 722 -17.96 -29.44 16.94
C VAL A 722 -18.34 -30.61 16.02
N ASN A 723 -17.35 -31.24 15.37
CA ASN A 723 -17.56 -32.21 14.29
C ASN A 723 -17.23 -33.66 14.70
N GLY A 724 -16.69 -33.87 15.90
CA GLY A 724 -16.36 -35.20 16.45
C GLY A 724 -15.47 -36.03 15.49
N LYS A 725 -15.87 -37.24 15.20
CA LYS A 725 -15.12 -38.19 14.32
C LYS A 725 -14.87 -37.67 12.89
N LYS A 726 -15.60 -36.67 12.45
CA LYS A 726 -15.40 -36.05 11.12
C LYS A 726 -14.26 -35.02 11.12
N ALA A 727 -13.74 -34.60 12.29
CA ALA A 727 -12.60 -33.73 12.38
C ALA A 727 -11.28 -34.48 12.15
N PHE A 728 -10.30 -33.82 11.62
CA PHE A 728 -8.90 -34.24 11.67
C PHE A 728 -8.34 -33.79 13.02
N THR A 729 -7.93 -34.74 13.85
CA THR A 729 -7.62 -34.47 15.25
C THR A 729 -6.12 -34.18 15.47
N VAL A 730 -5.80 -33.51 16.58
CA VAL A 730 -4.41 -33.30 17.01
C VAL A 730 -3.70 -34.64 17.20
N VAL A 731 -4.40 -35.66 17.70
CA VAL A 731 -3.83 -37.02 17.88
C VAL A 731 -3.43 -37.61 16.52
N GLU A 732 -4.28 -37.51 15.48
CA GLU A 732 -3.96 -37.98 14.14
C GLU A 732 -2.77 -37.22 13.53
N LEU A 733 -2.68 -35.92 13.76
CA LEU A 733 -1.53 -35.11 13.35
C LEU A 733 -0.24 -35.61 14.02
N MET A 734 -0.25 -35.75 15.33
CA MET A 734 0.91 -36.19 16.11
C MET A 734 1.35 -37.60 15.73
N ASP A 735 0.41 -38.51 15.56
CA ASP A 735 0.68 -39.87 15.11
C ASP A 735 1.35 -39.92 13.73
N GLY A 736 0.87 -39.10 12.78
CA GLY A 736 1.44 -38.98 11.45
C GLY A 736 2.86 -38.44 11.48
N LEU A 737 3.12 -37.37 12.24
CA LEU A 737 4.45 -36.81 12.43
C LEU A 737 5.40 -37.80 13.10
N HIS A 738 4.99 -38.43 14.21
CA HIS A 738 5.80 -39.37 14.96
C HIS A 738 6.22 -40.57 14.11
N LYS A 739 5.27 -41.21 13.41
CA LYS A 739 5.53 -42.37 12.55
C LYS A 739 6.50 -42.03 11.39
N ASN A 740 6.39 -40.87 10.82
CA ASN A 740 7.31 -40.43 9.75
C ASN A 740 8.71 -40.18 10.30
N ILE A 741 8.82 -39.42 11.38
CA ILE A 741 10.08 -38.87 11.89
C ILE A 741 10.88 -39.94 12.64
N PHE A 742 10.24 -40.81 13.42
CA PHE A 742 10.92 -41.82 14.23
C PHE A 742 10.79 -43.24 13.68
N GLY A 743 10.06 -43.45 12.58
CA GLY A 743 9.78 -44.80 12.07
C GLY A 743 11.01 -45.63 11.73
N VAL A 744 12.14 -45.04 11.33
CA VAL A 744 13.41 -45.77 11.14
C VAL A 744 13.95 -46.26 12.49
N THR A 745 13.98 -45.38 13.48
CA THR A 745 14.47 -45.67 14.84
C THR A 745 13.59 -46.74 15.52
N GLU A 746 12.29 -46.63 15.43
CA GLU A 746 11.32 -47.57 16.02
C GLU A 746 11.45 -49.00 15.47
N ARG A 747 11.82 -49.12 14.18
CA ARG A 747 12.11 -50.44 13.56
C ARG A 747 13.52 -50.96 13.84
N GLY A 748 14.25 -50.33 14.75
CA GLY A 748 15.63 -50.68 15.11
C GLY A 748 16.68 -50.27 14.07
N GLY A 749 16.31 -49.43 13.09
CA GLY A 749 17.24 -48.85 12.11
C GLY A 749 18.07 -47.72 12.68
N VAL A 750 19.19 -47.40 12.03
CA VAL A 750 20.04 -46.25 12.37
C VAL A 750 19.67 -45.09 11.47
N PRO A 751 19.09 -43.99 12.01
CA PRO A 751 18.73 -42.84 11.19
C PRO A 751 19.98 -42.14 10.65
N ASN A 752 19.92 -41.69 9.39
CA ASN A 752 20.98 -40.93 8.74
C ASN A 752 21.08 -39.52 9.32
N VAL A 753 22.06 -38.72 8.85
CA VAL A 753 22.32 -37.38 9.39
C VAL A 753 21.12 -36.44 9.24
N MET A 754 20.38 -36.53 8.14
CA MET A 754 19.21 -35.65 7.87
C MET A 754 18.01 -36.08 8.72
N GLU A 755 17.79 -37.40 8.87
CA GLU A 755 16.76 -37.92 9.77
C GLU A 755 17.01 -37.55 11.22
N ARG A 756 18.28 -37.62 11.71
CA ARG A 756 18.63 -37.14 13.06
C ARG A 756 18.40 -35.63 13.23
N SER A 757 18.73 -34.85 12.21
CA SER A 757 18.47 -33.42 12.21
C SER A 757 16.96 -33.12 12.32
N LEU A 758 16.13 -33.83 11.56
CA LEU A 758 14.68 -33.72 11.62
C LEU A 758 14.10 -34.14 12.97
N GLN A 759 14.56 -35.25 13.55
CA GLN A 759 14.18 -35.70 14.89
C GLN A 759 14.49 -34.64 15.94
N LYS A 760 15.66 -33.99 15.86
CA LYS A 760 16.02 -32.88 16.74
C LYS A 760 15.11 -31.67 16.55
N ASN A 761 14.85 -31.26 15.31
CA ASN A 761 13.92 -30.15 15.03
C ASN A 761 12.52 -30.40 15.60
N PHE A 762 12.04 -31.63 15.50
CA PHE A 762 10.73 -32.00 16.03
C PHE A 762 10.70 -31.93 17.57
N LEU A 763 11.75 -32.41 18.25
CA LEU A 763 11.87 -32.29 19.71
C LEU A 763 11.97 -30.82 20.14
N ASP A 764 12.76 -30.00 19.44
CA ASP A 764 12.86 -28.56 19.71
C ASP A 764 11.50 -27.86 19.53
N ALA A 765 10.75 -28.21 18.48
CA ALA A 765 9.41 -27.66 18.25
C ALA A 765 8.40 -28.08 19.34
N LEU A 766 8.43 -29.34 19.79
CA LEU A 766 7.59 -29.83 20.88
C LEU A 766 7.91 -29.11 22.21
N LEU A 767 9.20 -28.97 22.53
CA LEU A 767 9.64 -28.25 23.73
C LEU A 767 9.22 -26.78 23.69
N THR A 768 9.32 -26.16 22.55
CA THR A 768 8.88 -24.76 22.36
C THR A 768 7.37 -24.65 22.58
N ALA A 769 6.57 -25.50 21.93
CA ALA A 769 5.12 -25.50 22.08
C ALA A 769 4.69 -25.77 23.53
N ALA A 770 5.37 -26.70 24.25
CA ALA A 770 5.06 -27.04 25.64
C ALA A 770 5.49 -25.94 26.65
N ALA A 771 6.48 -25.10 26.30
CA ALA A 771 7.03 -24.09 27.22
C ALA A 771 6.29 -22.74 27.16
N GLU A 772 5.44 -22.51 26.20
CA GLU A 772 4.72 -21.21 26.06
C GLU A 772 3.53 -21.10 27.02
N PRO A 773 3.52 -20.15 27.98
CA PRO A 773 2.35 -19.88 28.79
C PRO A 773 1.31 -19.10 27.96
N GLU A 774 0.25 -19.78 27.59
CA GLU A 774 -0.66 -19.45 26.49
C GLU A 774 -1.68 -18.34 26.76
N ALA A 775 -2.38 -18.41 27.90
CA ALA A 775 -3.57 -17.58 28.12
C ALA A 775 -3.30 -16.07 28.17
N VAL A 776 -2.10 -15.65 28.56
CA VAL A 776 -1.74 -14.23 28.67
C VAL A 776 -1.30 -13.65 27.32
N LYS A 777 -0.63 -14.44 26.48
CA LYS A 777 -0.16 -14.00 25.16
C LYS A 777 -1.29 -13.89 24.14
N ILE A 778 -2.26 -14.81 24.16
CA ILE A 778 -3.43 -14.78 23.26
C ILE A 778 -4.26 -13.53 23.53
N ASN A 779 -4.56 -13.23 24.82
CA ASN A 779 -5.31 -12.04 25.17
C ASN A 779 -4.58 -10.74 24.79
N LYS A 780 -3.26 -10.71 24.93
CA LYS A 780 -2.45 -9.56 24.52
C LYS A 780 -2.40 -9.42 23.01
N LYS A 781 -2.22 -10.51 22.26
CA LYS A 781 -2.22 -10.50 20.80
C LYS A 781 -3.58 -10.07 20.24
N ILE A 782 -4.68 -10.57 20.77
CA ILE A 782 -6.04 -10.15 20.37
C ILE A 782 -6.28 -8.67 20.70
N ALA A 783 -5.83 -8.20 21.87
CA ALA A 783 -5.91 -6.79 22.23
C ALA A 783 -5.04 -5.91 21.32
N ASP A 784 -3.83 -6.36 21.00
CA ASP A 784 -2.91 -5.66 20.09
C ASP A 784 -3.42 -5.68 18.64
N GLU A 785 -4.04 -6.77 18.19
CA GLU A 785 -4.67 -6.87 16.85
C GLU A 785 -5.92 -5.99 16.74
N HIS A 786 -6.77 -5.93 17.77
CA HIS A 786 -7.87 -4.96 17.81
C HIS A 786 -7.37 -3.52 17.85
N PHE A 787 -6.29 -3.25 18.58
CA PHE A 787 -5.65 -1.94 18.61
C PHE A 787 -5.01 -1.59 17.26
N LEU A 788 -4.37 -2.54 16.59
CA LEU A 788 -3.75 -2.37 15.27
C LEU A 788 -4.80 -2.22 14.16
N LEU A 789 -5.93 -2.95 14.23
CA LEU A 789 -7.05 -2.78 13.29
C LEU A 789 -7.71 -1.40 13.42
N ASP A 790 -7.74 -0.84 14.64
CA ASP A 790 -8.25 0.51 14.87
C ASP A 790 -7.24 1.61 14.48
N HIS A 791 -5.95 1.27 14.32
CA HIS A 791 -4.85 2.23 14.10
C HIS A 791 -4.00 1.91 12.86
N ALA A 792 -4.30 0.84 12.13
CA ALA A 792 -3.68 0.57 10.84
C ALA A 792 -4.11 1.63 9.83
N THR A 793 -3.33 2.69 9.73
CA THR A 793 -3.33 3.52 8.54
C THR A 793 -2.87 2.66 7.37
N PRO A 794 -3.62 2.61 6.26
CA PRO A 794 -3.19 1.87 5.09
C PRO A 794 -1.92 2.52 4.52
N PHE A 795 -0.93 1.70 4.25
CA PHE A 795 0.07 1.96 3.24
C PHE A 795 -0.36 1.35 1.97
#